data_dc66d86b37ac6dfd982c76393dd80181
#
_entry.id   dc66d86b37ac6dfd982c76393dd80181
#
_cell.length_a   1.000
_cell.length_b   1.000
_cell.length_c   1.000
_cell.angle_alpha   90.00
_cell.angle_beta   90.00
_cell.angle_gamma   90.00
#
_symmetry.space_group_name_H-M   'P 1'
#
loop_
_entity.id
_entity.type
_entity.pdbx_description
1 polymer ?
#
loop_
_entity_poly.entity_id
_entity_poly.type
_entity_poly.pdbx_seq_one_letter_code
_entity_poly.pdbx_strand_id
1 'polypeptide(L)'
;MKKILLTSLMGFLAWGTQAQEDLSQYVDPMIGTAKMGHTYPGATVPFGSVQLSPDTDTIPYEVNGRYNPEVYRYCAGYQYDDATIVGFSHTHFSGTGHSDLGDFLMMPTSGPLQLNPGTEADPDSGYRSRFSHDREHAAPAYYQVTLDDYDIDVELTATTRVGVHRYTFAQGEDAHVILDLMAGIYNYDDKNVWTFMREENDTLVTGFRETTGWARTRKVFFALSFDKPIKQYGNRKYDEKQAYRGFWGRFNESENFPEIAGRKIRAYFDFDLEDGEQLIAKMAISPVSTAGAIKNMQAETPGWDFDAIHQAGVDSWNKELHKVQVKTIQESDKVNFYTAMYHAFLGPTVYGDVDGRYRGLDMNIHQAEGFTNYTSFSLWDTYRALHPLFNVLQPARNRDMVKSMLAHYDQSVHPMLPIWSHYANENWCMIGYHSASVIADAVVKETVTADLAHALDAAVTTAQTAYFDGIGAYMEKGYVPEDVSGASVSKTLEYAYDDWAIAQMADKIGNASISREFAARAENYKNVYDQQTGFMRPKLKDGSWKQGFDPLDTHGQGFIEGNAWNYSLYVPHAPQEMINMMGGDHRFVEHLDSLFSMDLPDRYFANTEDISREGIIGNYVHGNEPSHHVVYLYNWTDQAWKSHDKIRMILRAMYQTGADGLGGNDDFGQMSAWYLFSALGFYPVAPGSVEYALGSPLVEEATLNLENGKTFTVEAQNQSEKNQYVSKVLLNGEELHEPFIRHADIMKGGKLTFIMKGRPNKKIFSKD
;
A
#
# COMPACT_ATOMS: atom_id res chain seq x y z
N MET A 1 4.45 -74.17 -38.89
CA MET A 1 4.96 -72.83 -38.68
C MET A 1 3.77 -71.93 -38.26
N LYS A 2 3.55 -71.75 -36.96
CA LYS A 2 2.53 -70.83 -36.40
C LYS A 2 3.17 -69.51 -36.06
N LYS A 3 2.75 -68.38 -36.66
CA LYS A 3 3.12 -67.03 -36.30
C LYS A 3 2.28 -66.59 -35.10
N ILE A 4 2.93 -66.26 -34.01
CA ILE A 4 2.32 -65.62 -32.84
C ILE A 4 2.41 -64.11 -33.07
N LEU A 5 1.26 -63.43 -33.14
CA LEU A 5 1.14 -61.98 -33.12
C LEU A 5 1.14 -61.53 -31.64
N LEU A 6 2.14 -60.81 -31.21
CA LEU A 6 2.13 -60.08 -29.92
C LEU A 6 1.55 -58.69 -30.17
N THR A 7 0.35 -58.45 -29.62
CA THR A 7 -0.28 -57.14 -29.57
C THR A 7 0.14 -56.45 -28.27
N SER A 8 1.03 -55.48 -28.35
CA SER A 8 1.38 -54.61 -27.20
C SER A 8 0.30 -53.55 -27.00
N LEU A 9 -0.44 -53.66 -25.91
CA LEU A 9 -1.37 -52.63 -25.43
C LEU A 9 -0.55 -51.56 -24.75
N MET A 10 -0.30 -50.41 -25.41
CA MET A 10 0.17 -49.19 -24.74
C MET A 10 -1.02 -48.51 -24.05
N GLY A 11 -1.09 -48.69 -22.74
CA GLY A 11 -1.98 -47.89 -21.89
C GLY A 11 -1.47 -46.45 -21.79
N PHE A 12 -2.13 -45.52 -22.46
CA PHE A 12 -1.97 -44.10 -22.18
C PHE A 12 -2.59 -43.83 -20.81
N LEU A 13 -1.75 -43.67 -19.77
CA LEU A 13 -2.13 -42.99 -18.55
C LEU A 13 -2.28 -41.50 -18.89
N ALA A 14 -3.51 -41.10 -19.18
CA ALA A 14 -3.87 -39.67 -19.16
C ALA A 14 -3.74 -39.20 -17.70
N TRP A 15 -2.65 -38.57 -17.38
CA TRP A 15 -2.58 -37.70 -16.20
C TRP A 15 -3.51 -36.54 -16.54
N GLY A 16 -4.73 -36.56 -16.01
CA GLY A 16 -5.56 -35.38 -15.95
C GLY A 16 -4.84 -34.37 -15.05
N THR A 17 -4.23 -33.37 -15.65
CA THR A 17 -3.91 -32.15 -14.93
C THR A 17 -5.22 -31.56 -14.49
N GLN A 18 -5.56 -31.72 -13.20
CA GLN A 18 -6.68 -31.00 -12.61
C GLN A 18 -6.32 -29.50 -12.82
N ALA A 19 -7.18 -28.77 -13.54
CA ALA A 19 -6.96 -27.35 -13.72
C ALA A 19 -6.82 -26.71 -12.34
N GLN A 20 -5.80 -25.90 -12.16
CA GLN A 20 -5.58 -25.19 -10.90
C GLN A 20 -6.80 -24.29 -10.65
N GLU A 21 -7.31 -24.25 -9.42
CA GLU A 21 -8.45 -23.40 -9.06
C GLU A 21 -8.14 -21.94 -9.40
N ASP A 22 -9.07 -21.23 -10.00
CA ASP A 22 -8.96 -19.80 -10.22
C ASP A 22 -9.27 -19.06 -8.91
N LEU A 23 -8.23 -18.60 -8.22
CA LEU A 23 -8.38 -17.87 -6.95
C LEU A 23 -8.72 -16.40 -7.15
N SER A 24 -8.52 -15.85 -8.34
CA SER A 24 -8.87 -14.46 -8.64
C SER A 24 -10.38 -14.19 -8.51
N GLN A 25 -11.22 -15.23 -8.66
CA GLN A 25 -12.66 -15.14 -8.45
C GLN A 25 -13.10 -14.75 -7.03
N TYR A 26 -12.21 -14.90 -6.04
CA TYR A 26 -12.47 -14.52 -4.64
C TYR A 26 -11.94 -13.12 -4.29
N VAL A 27 -11.32 -12.43 -5.23
CA VAL A 27 -10.85 -11.06 -5.02
C VAL A 27 -11.95 -10.09 -5.42
N ASP A 28 -12.31 -9.20 -4.51
CA ASP A 28 -13.26 -8.11 -4.77
C ASP A 28 -12.53 -6.75 -4.62
N PRO A 29 -12.07 -6.13 -5.73
CA PRO A 29 -11.40 -4.84 -5.67
C PRO A 29 -12.28 -3.68 -5.20
N MET A 30 -13.61 -3.88 -5.09
CA MET A 30 -14.54 -2.87 -4.57
C MET A 30 -14.45 -2.72 -3.04
N ILE A 31 -13.91 -3.71 -2.32
CA ILE A 31 -13.75 -3.62 -0.86
C ILE A 31 -12.79 -2.47 -0.50
N GLY A 32 -13.28 -1.53 0.33
CA GLY A 32 -12.51 -0.36 0.78
C GLY A 32 -12.65 0.87 -0.13
N THR A 33 -13.44 0.82 -1.21
CA THR A 33 -13.64 1.94 -2.14
C THR A 33 -14.63 2.99 -1.63
N ALA A 34 -15.29 2.75 -0.52
CA ALA A 34 -16.14 3.71 0.17
C ALA A 34 -15.53 4.17 1.49
N LYS A 35 -15.93 5.33 1.96
CA LYS A 35 -15.50 5.93 3.24
C LYS A 35 -13.97 6.09 3.33
N MET A 36 -13.36 5.43 4.34
CA MET A 36 -11.95 5.61 4.72
C MET A 36 -11.03 4.46 4.29
N GLY A 37 -11.49 3.49 3.52
CA GLY A 37 -10.61 2.42 3.02
C GLY A 37 -9.63 2.91 1.97
N HIS A 38 -10.03 3.89 1.16
CA HIS A 38 -9.24 4.56 0.11
C HIS A 38 -8.56 3.59 -0.85
N THR A 39 -9.23 2.51 -1.20
CA THR A 39 -8.80 1.60 -2.26
C THR A 39 -9.38 2.04 -3.61
N TYR A 40 -8.87 1.51 -4.71
CA TYR A 40 -9.37 1.78 -6.04
C TYR A 40 -9.77 0.46 -6.75
N PRO A 41 -10.84 0.46 -7.59
CA PRO A 41 -11.33 -0.76 -8.22
C PRO A 41 -10.66 -1.12 -9.55
N GLY A 42 -9.74 -0.30 -10.03
CA GLY A 42 -9.21 -0.35 -11.38
C GLY A 42 -8.29 -1.53 -11.67
N ALA A 43 -7.98 -1.70 -12.96
CA ALA A 43 -7.12 -2.76 -13.45
C ALA A 43 -5.65 -2.54 -13.11
N THR A 44 -5.05 -3.52 -12.45
CA THR A 44 -3.60 -3.53 -12.15
C THR A 44 -3.08 -4.97 -12.06
N VAL A 45 -1.78 -5.16 -12.24
CA VAL A 45 -1.08 -6.43 -11.99
C VAL A 45 -0.26 -6.34 -10.71
N PRO A 46 0.16 -7.47 -10.10
CA PRO A 46 0.92 -7.42 -8.85
C PRO A 46 2.14 -6.49 -8.94
N PHE A 47 2.23 -5.54 -8.01
CA PHE A 47 3.32 -4.56 -7.92
C PHE A 47 3.52 -3.70 -9.19
N GLY A 48 2.50 -3.54 -10.02
CA GLY A 48 2.57 -2.80 -11.30
C GLY A 48 2.83 -1.31 -11.10
N SER A 49 3.54 -0.69 -12.05
CA SER A 49 3.72 0.77 -12.14
C SER A 49 2.45 1.48 -12.62
N VAL A 50 1.59 0.77 -13.34
CA VAL A 50 0.30 1.25 -13.81
C VAL A 50 -0.81 0.70 -12.92
N GLN A 51 -1.61 1.62 -12.40
CA GLN A 51 -2.88 1.37 -11.71
C GLN A 51 -3.94 2.14 -12.51
N LEU A 52 -4.57 1.44 -13.48
CA LEU A 52 -5.53 2.04 -14.39
C LEU A 52 -6.93 1.98 -13.79
N SER A 53 -7.43 3.11 -13.30
CA SER A 53 -8.67 3.16 -12.52
C SER A 53 -9.55 4.33 -12.92
N PRO A 54 -10.89 4.23 -12.75
CA PRO A 54 -11.76 5.39 -12.83
C PRO A 54 -11.45 6.40 -11.74
N ASP A 55 -11.61 7.69 -12.09
CA ASP A 55 -11.65 8.82 -11.18
C ASP A 55 -13.08 9.35 -11.16
N THR A 56 -13.72 9.38 -9.97
CA THR A 56 -15.14 9.76 -9.87
C THR A 56 -15.34 11.24 -9.68
N ASP A 57 -14.48 11.92 -8.91
CA ASP A 57 -14.49 13.37 -8.82
C ASP A 57 -13.11 13.94 -8.45
N THR A 58 -13.03 15.25 -8.58
CA THR A 58 -11.90 16.06 -8.11
C THR A 58 -12.47 17.35 -7.55
N ILE A 59 -12.44 17.49 -6.24
CA ILE A 59 -12.94 18.66 -5.54
C ILE A 59 -11.82 19.71 -5.33
N PRO A 60 -12.16 20.98 -5.08
CA PRO A 60 -11.15 22.02 -4.83
C PRO A 60 -10.29 21.69 -3.60
N TYR A 61 -8.97 21.76 -3.76
CA TYR A 61 -8.01 21.61 -2.66
C TYR A 61 -8.15 22.69 -1.59
N GLU A 62 -8.53 23.89 -1.99
CA GLU A 62 -8.80 25.03 -1.10
C GLU A 62 -10.18 25.58 -1.28
N VAL A 63 -10.85 25.89 -0.17
CA VAL A 63 -12.13 26.61 -0.13
C VAL A 63 -11.95 27.84 0.75
N ASN A 64 -12.21 29.03 0.20
CA ASN A 64 -12.02 30.32 0.89
C ASN A 64 -10.58 30.53 1.42
N GLY A 65 -9.57 30.07 0.68
CA GLY A 65 -8.15 30.20 1.05
C GLY A 65 -7.72 29.31 2.22
N ARG A 66 -8.46 28.24 2.50
CA ARG A 66 -8.13 27.23 3.49
C ARG A 66 -8.17 25.86 2.85
N TYR A 67 -7.30 24.98 3.31
CA TYR A 67 -7.32 23.57 2.95
C TYR A 67 -8.72 22.99 3.18
N ASN A 68 -9.18 22.23 2.20
CA ASN A 68 -10.46 21.53 2.22
C ASN A 68 -10.22 20.05 2.61
N PRO A 69 -10.51 19.61 3.83
CA PRO A 69 -10.26 18.23 4.25
C PRO A 69 -11.06 17.19 3.45
N GLU A 70 -12.15 17.58 2.80
CA GLU A 70 -12.95 16.67 1.97
C GLU A 70 -12.18 16.11 0.75
N VAL A 71 -11.06 16.76 0.34
CA VAL A 71 -10.23 16.23 -0.76
C VAL A 71 -9.63 14.88 -0.43
N TYR A 72 -9.41 14.59 0.86
CA TYR A 72 -8.83 13.34 1.32
C TYR A 72 -9.67 12.11 0.90
N ARG A 73 -10.98 12.24 0.81
CA ARG A 73 -11.88 11.19 0.32
C ARG A 73 -11.49 10.66 -1.06
N TYR A 74 -10.86 11.52 -1.88
CA TYR A 74 -10.47 11.21 -3.26
C TYR A 74 -9.00 10.82 -3.41
N CYS A 75 -8.29 10.52 -2.34
CA CYS A 75 -6.85 10.19 -2.43
C CYS A 75 -6.55 8.94 -3.27
N ALA A 76 -7.52 8.05 -3.43
CA ALA A 76 -7.45 6.92 -4.36
C ALA A 76 -8.13 7.18 -5.72
N GLY A 77 -8.68 8.38 -5.94
CA GLY A 77 -9.35 8.79 -7.19
C GLY A 77 -10.81 8.35 -7.32
N TYR A 78 -11.22 7.27 -6.68
CA TYR A 78 -12.55 6.68 -6.76
C TYR A 78 -13.26 6.70 -5.40
N GLN A 79 -14.56 7.01 -5.42
CA GLN A 79 -15.46 6.84 -4.29
C GLN A 79 -16.72 6.10 -4.75
N TYR A 80 -17.06 5.00 -4.09
CA TYR A 80 -18.21 4.16 -4.45
C TYR A 80 -19.55 4.88 -4.41
N ASP A 81 -19.72 5.86 -3.54
CA ASP A 81 -20.98 6.59 -3.38
C ASP A 81 -21.23 7.64 -4.49
N ASP A 82 -20.26 7.90 -5.36
CA ASP A 82 -20.36 8.88 -6.42
C ASP A 82 -21.18 8.34 -7.62
N ALA A 83 -21.84 9.24 -8.34
CA ALA A 83 -22.71 8.88 -9.46
C ALA A 83 -22.14 9.23 -10.85
N THR A 84 -20.91 9.76 -10.90
CA THR A 84 -20.26 10.17 -12.16
C THR A 84 -18.82 9.75 -12.22
N ILE A 85 -18.31 9.48 -13.43
CA ILE A 85 -16.89 9.23 -13.74
C ILE A 85 -16.37 10.42 -14.54
N VAL A 86 -15.23 10.97 -14.11
CA VAL A 86 -14.50 12.03 -14.82
C VAL A 86 -13.65 11.46 -15.95
N GLY A 87 -13.13 10.26 -15.76
CA GLY A 87 -12.29 9.55 -16.72
C GLY A 87 -11.49 8.46 -16.05
N PHE A 88 -10.45 7.97 -16.74
CA PHE A 88 -9.64 6.84 -16.32
C PHE A 88 -8.17 7.25 -16.32
N SER A 89 -7.55 7.37 -15.15
CA SER A 89 -6.13 7.72 -15.03
C SER A 89 -5.26 6.50 -14.73
N HIS A 90 -3.93 6.64 -14.88
CA HIS A 90 -3.00 5.52 -14.97
C HIS A 90 -2.17 5.30 -13.70
N THR A 91 -2.31 6.18 -12.71
CA THR A 91 -1.54 6.07 -11.46
C THR A 91 -2.41 6.36 -10.25
N HIS A 92 -2.48 5.39 -9.33
CA HIS A 92 -3.25 5.48 -8.09
C HIS A 92 -2.47 4.86 -6.94
N PHE A 93 -2.85 5.19 -5.70
CA PHE A 93 -2.46 4.45 -4.50
C PHE A 93 -3.65 3.74 -3.88
N SER A 94 -3.36 2.68 -3.15
CA SER A 94 -4.33 1.96 -2.35
C SER A 94 -4.15 2.31 -0.87
N GLY A 95 -5.16 2.93 -0.29
CA GLY A 95 -5.26 3.10 1.15
C GLY A 95 -4.42 4.21 1.77
N THR A 96 -3.92 5.18 1.02
CA THR A 96 -3.11 6.26 1.61
C THR A 96 -3.40 7.61 0.99
N GLY A 97 -3.32 8.67 1.79
CA GLY A 97 -3.68 10.04 1.47
C GLY A 97 -2.67 10.81 0.61
N HIS A 98 -2.28 10.28 -0.53
CA HIS A 98 -1.26 10.87 -1.38
C HIS A 98 -1.83 11.70 -2.53
N SER A 99 -1.31 12.91 -2.73
CA SER A 99 -1.88 13.89 -3.65
C SER A 99 -1.34 13.89 -5.08
N ASP A 100 -0.27 13.14 -5.39
CA ASP A 100 0.53 13.39 -6.60
C ASP A 100 0.07 12.65 -7.84
N LEU A 101 -0.78 11.66 -7.72
CA LEU A 101 -1.16 10.72 -8.76
C LEU A 101 -2.37 11.19 -9.61
N GLY A 102 -2.97 10.29 -10.39
CA GLY A 102 -4.00 10.62 -11.36
C GLY A 102 -3.41 11.10 -12.68
N ASP A 103 -2.31 10.46 -13.13
CA ASP A 103 -1.65 10.87 -14.38
C ASP A 103 -2.39 10.38 -15.60
N PHE A 104 -2.39 11.25 -16.64
CA PHE A 104 -2.83 10.91 -17.99
C PHE A 104 -4.26 10.36 -18.02
N LEU A 105 -5.20 11.19 -17.53
CA LEU A 105 -6.62 10.82 -17.54
C LEU A 105 -7.13 10.78 -18.97
N MET A 106 -7.74 9.68 -19.35
CA MET A 106 -8.39 9.46 -20.63
C MET A 106 -9.90 9.32 -20.45
N MET A 107 -10.67 9.96 -21.36
CA MET A 107 -12.13 9.88 -21.37
C MET A 107 -12.65 9.72 -22.80
N PRO A 108 -13.29 8.57 -23.15
CA PRO A 108 -13.98 8.42 -24.42
C PRO A 108 -15.32 9.16 -24.38
N THR A 109 -15.66 9.86 -25.44
CA THR A 109 -16.91 10.61 -25.59
C THR A 109 -17.45 10.49 -27.02
N SER A 110 -18.74 10.73 -27.21
CA SER A 110 -19.39 10.82 -28.53
C SER A 110 -20.24 12.09 -28.61
N GLY A 111 -20.52 12.54 -29.83
CA GLY A 111 -21.32 13.77 -30.07
C GLY A 111 -20.51 15.05 -29.87
N PRO A 112 -21.13 16.18 -29.48
CA PRO A 112 -20.42 17.47 -29.40
C PRO A 112 -19.25 17.46 -28.42
N LEU A 113 -18.04 17.75 -28.90
CA LEU A 113 -16.84 17.77 -28.09
C LEU A 113 -16.90 18.82 -26.97
N GLN A 114 -16.73 18.39 -25.74
CA GLN A 114 -16.55 19.21 -24.55
C GLN A 114 -15.17 18.96 -23.93
N LEU A 115 -14.44 20.01 -23.57
CA LEU A 115 -13.09 19.90 -22.99
C LEU A 115 -13.02 20.37 -21.52
N ASN A 116 -14.14 20.65 -20.86
CA ASN A 116 -14.22 20.88 -19.44
C ASN A 116 -14.76 19.62 -18.75
N PRO A 117 -14.32 19.28 -17.53
CA PRO A 117 -14.77 18.06 -16.87
C PRO A 117 -16.22 18.13 -16.37
N GLY A 118 -16.83 19.33 -16.30
CA GLY A 118 -18.11 19.53 -15.61
C GLY A 118 -17.94 19.37 -14.08
N THR A 119 -19.07 19.25 -13.39
CA THR A 119 -19.13 18.97 -11.96
C THR A 119 -20.10 17.83 -11.69
N GLU A 120 -19.99 17.16 -10.57
CA GLU A 120 -20.96 16.14 -10.17
C GLU A 120 -22.39 16.70 -10.10
N ALA A 121 -22.54 17.93 -9.61
CA ALA A 121 -23.84 18.62 -9.53
C ALA A 121 -24.41 19.04 -10.89
N ASP A 122 -23.55 19.22 -11.91
CA ASP A 122 -23.92 19.58 -13.28
C ASP A 122 -23.03 18.81 -14.29
N PRO A 123 -23.27 17.51 -14.47
CA PRO A 123 -22.46 16.67 -15.36
C PRO A 123 -22.55 17.12 -16.82
N ASP A 124 -23.74 17.64 -17.25
CA ASP A 124 -24.01 18.08 -18.63
C ASP A 124 -23.16 19.29 -19.05
N SER A 125 -22.52 19.97 -18.10
CA SER A 125 -21.62 21.11 -18.39
C SER A 125 -20.22 20.69 -18.84
N GLY A 126 -19.92 19.39 -18.95
CA GLY A 126 -18.59 18.89 -19.27
C GLY A 126 -18.57 17.51 -19.90
N TYR A 127 -17.36 16.90 -19.91
CA TYR A 127 -17.15 15.58 -20.52
C TYR A 127 -17.34 14.41 -19.54
N ARG A 128 -17.58 14.62 -18.24
CA ARG A 128 -17.85 13.52 -17.30
C ARG A 128 -19.14 12.80 -17.68
N SER A 129 -19.27 11.56 -17.28
CA SER A 129 -20.45 10.75 -17.53
C SER A 129 -21.05 10.20 -16.25
N ARG A 130 -22.35 10.11 -16.21
CA ARG A 130 -23.09 9.30 -15.25
C ARG A 130 -22.80 7.83 -15.51
N PHE A 131 -22.89 7.02 -14.46
CA PHE A 131 -22.78 5.56 -14.53
C PHE A 131 -23.65 4.88 -13.47
N SER A 132 -23.76 3.57 -13.54
CA SER A 132 -24.48 2.76 -12.55
C SER A 132 -23.65 1.54 -12.16
N HIS A 133 -23.60 1.23 -10.87
CA HIS A 133 -22.97 0.00 -10.36
C HIS A 133 -23.58 -1.28 -10.91
N ASP A 134 -24.84 -1.27 -11.38
CA ASP A 134 -25.46 -2.41 -12.08
C ASP A 134 -24.74 -2.76 -13.41
N ARG A 135 -23.98 -1.80 -13.96
CA ARG A 135 -23.17 -1.94 -15.18
C ARG A 135 -21.69 -1.66 -14.94
N GLU A 136 -21.26 -1.83 -13.72
CA GLU A 136 -19.86 -1.74 -13.30
C GLU A 136 -19.38 -3.09 -12.83
N HIS A 137 -18.16 -3.46 -13.21
CA HIS A 137 -17.52 -4.70 -12.77
C HIS A 137 -16.03 -4.50 -12.56
N ALA A 138 -15.53 -4.91 -11.39
CA ALA A 138 -14.11 -4.90 -11.05
C ALA A 138 -13.62 -6.31 -10.72
N ALA A 139 -12.45 -6.67 -11.22
CA ALA A 139 -11.77 -7.93 -10.93
C ALA A 139 -10.25 -7.74 -11.03
N PRO A 140 -9.41 -8.65 -10.51
CA PRO A 140 -7.98 -8.55 -10.71
C PRO A 140 -7.57 -8.41 -12.18
N ALA A 141 -6.79 -7.38 -12.49
CA ALA A 141 -6.38 -7.01 -13.83
C ALA A 141 -7.51 -6.59 -14.79
N TYR A 142 -8.71 -6.29 -14.29
CA TYR A 142 -9.85 -5.92 -15.12
C TYR A 142 -10.78 -4.93 -14.42
N TYR A 143 -11.28 -3.98 -15.21
CA TYR A 143 -12.38 -3.09 -14.81
C TYR A 143 -13.27 -2.82 -16.02
N GLN A 144 -14.58 -2.77 -15.81
CA GLN A 144 -15.56 -2.46 -16.83
C GLN A 144 -16.64 -1.54 -16.30
N VAL A 145 -17.08 -0.59 -17.14
CA VAL A 145 -18.23 0.26 -16.84
C VAL A 145 -18.87 0.76 -18.14
N THR A 146 -20.18 1.03 -18.11
CA THR A 146 -20.88 1.76 -19.19
C THR A 146 -20.98 3.23 -18.81
N LEU A 147 -20.56 4.12 -19.70
CA LEU A 147 -20.75 5.56 -19.59
C LEU A 147 -22.13 5.94 -20.14
N ASP A 148 -23.06 6.25 -19.24
CA ASP A 148 -24.51 6.41 -19.55
C ASP A 148 -24.81 7.57 -20.49
N ASP A 149 -24.06 8.69 -20.37
CA ASP A 149 -24.31 9.89 -21.17
C ASP A 149 -23.80 9.74 -22.62
N TYR A 150 -22.94 8.75 -22.90
CA TYR A 150 -22.34 8.51 -24.22
C TYR A 150 -22.71 7.17 -24.82
N ASP A 151 -23.33 6.28 -24.04
CA ASP A 151 -23.57 4.87 -24.43
C ASP A 151 -22.30 4.19 -24.94
N ILE A 152 -21.22 4.33 -24.14
CA ILE A 152 -19.91 3.73 -24.41
C ILE A 152 -19.58 2.72 -23.33
N ASP A 153 -19.30 1.46 -23.73
CA ASP A 153 -18.74 0.49 -22.83
C ASP A 153 -17.21 0.66 -22.78
N VAL A 154 -16.69 0.81 -21.56
CA VAL A 154 -15.27 0.92 -21.26
C VAL A 154 -14.80 -0.34 -20.57
N GLU A 155 -13.76 -0.98 -21.10
CA GLU A 155 -13.06 -2.09 -20.48
C GLU A 155 -11.58 -1.73 -20.32
N LEU A 156 -11.03 -2.01 -19.16
CA LEU A 156 -9.65 -1.68 -18.81
C LEU A 156 -8.89 -2.94 -18.39
N THR A 157 -7.65 -3.05 -18.83
CA THR A 157 -6.69 -4.03 -18.32
C THR A 157 -5.29 -3.41 -18.26
N ALA A 158 -4.35 -4.07 -17.59
CA ALA A 158 -3.00 -3.53 -17.44
C ALA A 158 -1.93 -4.62 -17.48
N THR A 159 -0.74 -4.19 -17.86
CA THR A 159 0.52 -4.90 -17.58
C THR A 159 1.32 -4.10 -16.53
N THR A 160 2.56 -4.47 -16.27
CA THR A 160 3.38 -3.75 -15.28
C THR A 160 3.50 -2.25 -15.60
N ARG A 161 3.62 -1.88 -16.88
CA ARG A 161 3.93 -0.50 -17.32
C ARG A 161 2.96 0.06 -18.36
N VAL A 162 1.96 -0.70 -18.77
CA VAL A 162 1.03 -0.31 -19.83
C VAL A 162 -0.40 -0.51 -19.38
N GLY A 163 -1.19 0.56 -19.39
CA GLY A 163 -2.64 0.50 -19.32
C GLY A 163 -3.24 0.26 -20.70
N VAL A 164 -4.23 -0.60 -20.79
CA VAL A 164 -4.92 -0.91 -22.07
C VAL A 164 -6.41 -0.69 -21.90
N HIS A 165 -6.97 0.13 -22.78
CA HIS A 165 -8.38 0.47 -22.84
C HIS A 165 -9.01 -0.15 -24.05
N ARG A 166 -10.22 -0.67 -23.93
CA ARG A 166 -11.11 -1.04 -25.02
C ARG A 166 -12.40 -0.27 -24.87
N TYR A 167 -12.71 0.56 -25.84
CA TYR A 167 -13.93 1.36 -25.89
C TYR A 167 -14.86 0.81 -26.96
N THR A 168 -16.09 0.47 -26.63
CA THR A 168 -17.11 0.06 -27.59
C THR A 168 -18.10 1.21 -27.72
N PHE A 169 -18.12 1.87 -28.88
CA PHE A 169 -18.99 3.00 -29.15
C PHE A 169 -20.32 2.51 -29.74
N ALA A 170 -21.43 2.69 -29.02
CA ALA A 170 -22.75 2.35 -29.57
C ALA A 170 -23.10 3.17 -30.82
N GLN A 171 -22.61 4.43 -30.85
CA GLN A 171 -22.70 5.33 -31.99
C GLN A 171 -21.28 5.78 -32.38
N GLY A 172 -20.85 5.46 -33.58
CA GLY A 172 -19.50 5.78 -34.05
C GLY A 172 -19.31 7.20 -34.58
N GLU A 173 -20.43 7.94 -34.86
CA GLU A 173 -20.37 9.33 -35.28
C GLU A 173 -19.85 10.24 -34.18
N ASP A 174 -18.88 11.11 -34.52
CA ASP A 174 -18.23 12.04 -33.58
C ASP A 174 -17.61 11.32 -32.35
N ALA A 175 -16.88 10.22 -32.59
CA ALA A 175 -16.13 9.51 -31.57
C ALA A 175 -14.84 10.24 -31.20
N HIS A 176 -14.66 10.54 -29.93
CA HIS A 176 -13.51 11.25 -29.38
C HIS A 176 -12.84 10.47 -28.25
N VAL A 177 -11.53 10.65 -28.08
CA VAL A 177 -10.82 10.34 -26.83
C VAL A 177 -10.15 11.61 -26.33
N ILE A 178 -10.55 12.07 -25.16
CA ILE A 178 -9.94 13.20 -24.47
C ILE A 178 -8.76 12.71 -23.65
N LEU A 179 -7.62 13.41 -23.75
CA LEU A 179 -6.48 13.25 -22.85
C LEU A 179 -6.36 14.51 -21.99
N ASP A 180 -6.78 14.41 -20.75
CA ASP A 180 -6.66 15.51 -19.79
C ASP A 180 -5.30 15.43 -19.06
N LEU A 181 -4.37 16.30 -19.46
CA LEU A 181 -3.06 16.43 -18.85
C LEU A 181 -3.07 17.39 -17.63
N MET A 182 -4.23 17.94 -17.29
CA MET A 182 -4.42 18.77 -16.09
C MET A 182 -4.96 17.96 -14.92
N ALA A 183 -5.70 16.90 -15.20
CA ALA A 183 -6.30 16.04 -14.18
C ALA A 183 -5.27 15.47 -13.22
N GLY A 184 -5.69 15.20 -11.99
CA GLY A 184 -4.88 14.56 -10.98
C GLY A 184 -5.68 14.37 -9.70
N ILE A 185 -5.24 13.53 -8.80
CA ILE A 185 -5.89 13.24 -7.53
C ILE A 185 -6.00 14.59 -6.82
N TYR A 186 -5.53 15.31 -6.19
CA TYR A 186 -5.84 16.65 -5.67
C TYR A 186 -5.58 17.74 -6.72
N ASN A 187 -6.55 18.64 -6.88
CA ASN A 187 -6.44 19.78 -7.79
C ASN A 187 -6.10 21.06 -7.03
N TYR A 188 -4.83 21.41 -6.96
CA TYR A 188 -4.36 22.72 -6.47
C TYR A 188 -3.64 23.47 -7.59
N ASP A 189 -3.65 24.80 -7.47
CA ASP A 189 -2.94 25.63 -8.42
C ASP A 189 -1.43 25.34 -8.42
N ASP A 190 -0.83 25.44 -9.59
CA ASP A 190 0.61 25.17 -9.81
C ASP A 190 1.06 23.71 -9.64
N LYS A 191 0.16 22.72 -9.41
CA LYS A 191 0.51 21.31 -9.38
C LYS A 191 1.27 20.88 -10.63
N ASN A 192 0.76 21.26 -11.81
CA ASN A 192 1.45 21.02 -13.08
C ASN A 192 2.55 22.07 -13.30
N VAL A 193 3.78 21.64 -13.28
CA VAL A 193 4.96 22.50 -13.55
C VAL A 193 5.13 22.68 -15.05
N TRP A 194 5.10 21.58 -15.80
CA TRP A 194 5.18 21.59 -17.27
C TRP A 194 4.67 20.29 -17.88
N THR A 195 4.03 20.42 -19.02
CA THR A 195 3.50 19.30 -19.81
C THR A 195 3.91 19.48 -21.27
N PHE A 196 4.24 18.39 -21.93
CA PHE A 196 4.58 18.33 -23.34
C PHE A 196 3.88 17.13 -23.97
N MET A 197 3.37 17.32 -25.18
CA MET A 197 2.79 16.27 -26.02
C MET A 197 3.23 16.45 -27.46
N ARG A 198 3.48 15.33 -28.15
CA ARG A 198 3.81 15.29 -29.60
C ARG A 198 3.09 14.13 -30.24
N GLU A 199 2.46 14.36 -31.37
CA GLU A 199 2.05 13.33 -32.30
C GLU A 199 3.29 12.87 -33.11
N GLU A 200 3.63 11.60 -33.01
CA GLU A 200 4.75 11.00 -33.74
C GLU A 200 4.31 10.47 -35.12
N ASN A 201 3.07 10.00 -35.20
CA ASN A 201 2.38 9.57 -36.41
C ASN A 201 0.85 9.45 -36.14
N ASP A 202 0.09 8.96 -37.11
CA ASP A 202 -1.37 8.87 -37.07
C ASP A 202 -1.94 7.89 -36.01
N THR A 203 -1.10 7.15 -35.30
CA THR A 203 -1.53 6.23 -34.23
C THR A 203 -0.74 6.38 -32.94
N LEU A 204 0.31 7.20 -32.90
CA LEU A 204 1.23 7.30 -31.76
C LEU A 204 1.42 8.76 -31.31
N VAL A 205 1.16 8.98 -30.05
CA VAL A 205 1.38 10.24 -29.33
C VAL A 205 2.34 10.01 -28.19
N THR A 206 3.31 10.89 -27.97
CA THR A 206 4.26 10.80 -26.85
C THR A 206 4.27 12.11 -26.05
N GLY A 207 4.73 12.05 -24.82
CA GLY A 207 4.87 13.25 -24.02
C GLY A 207 5.37 12.99 -22.61
N PHE A 208 5.26 14.02 -21.80
CA PHE A 208 5.55 13.93 -20.37
C PHE A 208 4.72 14.95 -19.59
N ARG A 209 4.59 14.65 -18.30
CA ARG A 209 4.05 15.57 -17.31
C ARG A 209 5.06 15.72 -16.18
N GLU A 210 5.30 16.96 -15.77
CA GLU A 210 6.09 17.29 -14.59
C GLU A 210 5.17 17.97 -13.58
N THR A 211 5.15 17.44 -12.34
CA THR A 211 4.29 17.92 -11.26
C THR A 211 5.11 18.21 -10.02
N THR A 212 4.56 19.05 -9.14
CA THR A 212 5.04 19.25 -7.77
C THR A 212 3.94 18.90 -6.78
N GLY A 213 4.33 18.33 -5.65
CA GLY A 213 3.43 17.87 -4.58
C GLY A 213 4.27 17.28 -3.46
N TRP A 214 3.90 16.13 -2.95
CA TRP A 214 4.74 15.34 -2.06
C TRP A 214 6.09 15.02 -2.72
N ALA A 215 6.06 14.62 -3.98
CA ALA A 215 7.25 14.62 -4.82
C ALA A 215 7.48 16.03 -5.36
N ARG A 216 8.54 16.72 -4.90
CA ARG A 216 8.83 18.11 -5.30
C ARG A 216 9.04 18.28 -6.80
N THR A 217 9.60 17.25 -7.45
CA THR A 217 9.95 17.26 -8.87
C THR A 217 9.66 15.89 -9.45
N ARG A 218 8.39 15.62 -9.71
CA ARG A 218 7.96 14.35 -10.26
C ARG A 218 7.79 14.47 -11.77
N LYS A 219 8.45 13.61 -12.53
CA LYS A 219 8.36 13.58 -13.98
C LYS A 219 8.02 12.19 -14.48
N VAL A 220 6.91 12.09 -15.22
CA VAL A 220 6.45 10.86 -15.85
C VAL A 220 6.33 11.08 -17.34
N PHE A 221 6.89 10.16 -18.11
CA PHE A 221 6.82 10.14 -19.57
C PHE A 221 5.77 9.12 -20.01
N PHE A 222 5.12 9.38 -21.15
CA PHE A 222 4.15 8.46 -21.70
C PHE A 222 4.33 8.22 -23.20
N ALA A 223 3.79 7.10 -23.65
CA ALA A 223 3.48 6.81 -25.04
C ALA A 223 2.04 6.30 -25.12
N LEU A 224 1.19 6.99 -25.86
CA LEU A 224 -0.20 6.63 -26.13
C LEU A 224 -0.32 6.17 -27.57
N SER A 225 -0.84 4.96 -27.78
CA SER A 225 -1.03 4.41 -29.13
C SER A 225 -2.46 3.89 -29.29
N PHE A 226 -3.03 4.07 -30.47
CA PHE A 226 -4.35 3.58 -30.87
C PHE A 226 -4.22 2.50 -31.95
N ASP A 227 -5.15 1.56 -31.99
CA ASP A 227 -5.24 0.52 -33.03
C ASP A 227 -5.81 1.04 -34.35
N LYS A 228 -6.38 2.25 -34.33
CA LYS A 228 -6.95 2.95 -35.48
C LYS A 228 -6.26 4.30 -35.70
N PRO A 229 -6.23 4.79 -36.94
CA PRO A 229 -5.62 6.09 -37.23
C PRO A 229 -6.46 7.23 -36.63
N ILE A 230 -5.80 8.21 -36.08
CA ILE A 230 -6.38 9.48 -35.63
C ILE A 230 -6.80 10.27 -36.88
N LYS A 231 -8.07 10.60 -36.99
CA LYS A 231 -8.61 11.40 -38.10
C LYS A 231 -8.24 12.87 -37.97
N GLN A 232 -8.45 13.39 -36.77
CA GLN A 232 -8.16 14.77 -36.40
C GLN A 232 -7.79 14.81 -34.93
N TYR A 233 -6.95 15.75 -34.54
CA TYR A 233 -6.61 16.00 -33.16
C TYR A 233 -6.53 17.50 -32.90
N GLY A 234 -6.68 17.88 -31.63
CA GLY A 234 -6.56 19.26 -31.22
C GLY A 234 -6.32 19.38 -29.73
N ASN A 235 -6.23 20.61 -29.29
CA ASN A 235 -5.99 20.88 -27.88
C ASN A 235 -6.53 22.24 -27.46
N ARG A 236 -6.71 22.39 -26.15
CA ARG A 236 -6.99 23.67 -25.53
C ARG A 236 -6.00 23.92 -24.40
N LYS A 237 -5.33 25.08 -24.47
CA LYS A 237 -4.49 25.61 -23.38
C LYS A 237 -5.34 26.50 -22.47
N TYR A 238 -5.22 26.26 -21.18
CA TYR A 238 -5.86 27.07 -20.14
C TYR A 238 -4.86 27.92 -19.36
N ASP A 239 -3.59 27.95 -19.83
CA ASP A 239 -2.54 28.75 -19.22
C ASP A 239 -2.89 30.24 -19.27
N GLU A 240 -2.57 30.97 -18.19
CA GLU A 240 -2.55 32.42 -18.19
C GLU A 240 -1.47 32.95 -19.16
N LYS A 241 -1.54 34.24 -19.46
CA LYS A 241 -0.65 34.90 -20.45
C LYS A 241 0.81 34.51 -20.22
N GLN A 242 1.38 33.78 -21.18
CA GLN A 242 2.82 33.57 -21.24
C GLN A 242 3.54 34.91 -21.48
N ALA A 243 4.54 35.22 -20.67
CA ALA A 243 5.33 36.44 -20.80
C ALA A 243 6.05 36.53 -22.16
N TYR A 244 6.43 35.39 -22.72
CA TYR A 244 7.05 35.28 -24.03
C TYR A 244 6.37 34.21 -24.87
N ARG A 245 5.80 34.58 -26.01
CA ARG A 245 5.10 33.68 -26.93
C ARG A 245 5.95 33.21 -28.12
N GLY A 246 7.13 33.79 -28.31
CA GLY A 246 7.94 33.49 -29.47
C GLY A 246 7.25 33.83 -30.80
N PHE A 247 7.56 33.06 -31.83
CA PHE A 247 6.96 33.17 -33.17
C PHE A 247 5.87 32.10 -33.42
N TRP A 248 5.47 31.35 -32.39
CA TRP A 248 4.48 30.27 -32.44
C TRP A 248 3.10 30.74 -32.91
N GLY A 249 2.74 31.98 -32.65
CA GLY A 249 1.50 32.56 -33.12
C GLY A 249 1.35 32.67 -34.64
N ARG A 250 2.33 32.20 -35.43
CA ARG A 250 2.22 32.03 -36.85
C ARG A 250 1.49 30.76 -37.27
N PHE A 251 1.32 29.83 -36.32
CA PHE A 251 0.61 28.57 -36.50
C PHE A 251 -0.73 28.58 -35.80
N ASN A 252 -1.70 27.85 -36.31
CA ASN A 252 -2.87 27.44 -35.52
C ASN A 252 -2.48 26.22 -34.69
N GLU A 253 -2.10 26.44 -33.43
CA GLU A 253 -1.67 25.36 -32.53
C GLU A 253 -2.83 24.56 -31.94
N SER A 254 -4.10 24.94 -32.20
CA SER A 254 -5.27 24.31 -31.60
C SER A 254 -5.82 23.11 -32.38
N GLU A 255 -5.45 22.98 -33.65
CA GLU A 255 -5.96 21.92 -34.53
C GLU A 255 -4.84 21.32 -35.37
N ASN A 256 -4.70 20.00 -35.35
CA ASN A 256 -3.74 19.22 -36.14
C ASN A 256 -2.30 19.77 -36.10
N PHE A 257 -1.91 20.45 -35.03
CA PHE A 257 -0.55 20.90 -34.83
C PHE A 257 0.21 19.85 -34.05
N PRO A 258 1.32 19.29 -34.56
CA PRO A 258 1.88 18.04 -34.08
C PRO A 258 2.57 18.14 -32.70
N GLU A 259 2.67 19.32 -32.11
CA GLU A 259 3.40 19.53 -30.85
C GLU A 259 2.75 20.61 -30.00
N ILE A 260 2.64 20.36 -28.70
CA ILE A 260 2.13 21.35 -27.76
C ILE A 260 2.86 21.26 -26.42
N ALA A 261 3.12 22.43 -25.81
CA ALA A 261 3.68 22.54 -24.47
C ALA A 261 2.98 23.63 -23.66
N GLY A 262 2.85 23.41 -22.36
CA GLY A 262 2.22 24.34 -21.43
C GLY A 262 2.02 23.70 -20.06
N ARG A 263 1.40 24.44 -19.12
CA ARG A 263 1.06 23.91 -17.80
C ARG A 263 -0.31 23.25 -17.77
N LYS A 264 -1.27 23.83 -18.49
CA LYS A 264 -2.70 23.48 -18.40
C LYS A 264 -3.22 23.12 -19.80
N ILE A 265 -3.13 21.84 -20.17
CA ILE A 265 -3.46 21.34 -21.50
C ILE A 265 -4.48 20.21 -21.40
N ARG A 266 -5.51 20.27 -22.24
CA ARG A 266 -6.37 19.14 -22.62
C ARG A 266 -6.27 18.92 -24.11
N ALA A 267 -6.07 17.67 -24.51
CA ALA A 267 -6.03 17.25 -25.90
C ALA A 267 -7.23 16.35 -26.22
N TYR A 268 -7.54 16.23 -27.49
CA TYR A 268 -8.52 15.29 -27.99
C TYR A 268 -8.09 14.68 -29.29
N PHE A 269 -8.59 13.50 -29.57
CA PHE A 269 -8.34 12.72 -30.78
C PHE A 269 -9.68 12.24 -31.32
N ASP A 270 -9.96 12.51 -32.61
CA ASP A 270 -11.19 12.12 -33.28
C ASP A 270 -10.92 10.88 -34.14
N PHE A 271 -11.92 10.02 -34.22
CA PHE A 271 -11.85 8.77 -34.98
C PHE A 271 -13.05 8.62 -35.90
N ASP A 272 -12.86 7.94 -37.04
CA ASP A 272 -13.93 7.46 -37.90
C ASP A 272 -14.28 6.03 -37.50
N LEU A 273 -15.38 5.85 -36.80
CA LEU A 273 -15.85 4.55 -36.32
C LEU A 273 -17.23 4.25 -36.90
N GLU A 274 -17.55 2.96 -37.03
CA GLU A 274 -18.92 2.49 -37.28
C GLU A 274 -19.65 2.27 -35.95
N ASP A 275 -21.00 2.19 -36.00
CA ASP A 275 -21.80 1.90 -34.81
C ASP A 275 -21.46 0.51 -34.26
N GLY A 276 -21.22 0.44 -32.95
CA GLY A 276 -20.79 -0.80 -32.28
C GLY A 276 -19.29 -1.13 -32.47
N GLU A 277 -18.52 -0.27 -33.11
CA GLU A 277 -17.11 -0.52 -33.35
C GLU A 277 -16.24 -0.28 -32.10
N GLN A 278 -15.17 -1.06 -31.97
CA GLN A 278 -14.23 -0.95 -30.87
C GLN A 278 -12.99 -0.12 -31.26
N LEU A 279 -12.53 0.69 -30.30
CA LEU A 279 -11.26 1.39 -30.33
C LEU A 279 -10.40 0.89 -29.17
N ILE A 280 -9.18 0.41 -29.46
CA ILE A 280 -8.23 0.02 -28.42
C ILE A 280 -7.14 1.09 -28.30
N ALA A 281 -6.90 1.54 -27.06
CA ALA A 281 -5.82 2.45 -26.74
C ALA A 281 -4.86 1.81 -25.72
N LYS A 282 -3.57 2.12 -25.86
CA LYS A 282 -2.50 1.70 -24.94
C LYS A 282 -1.74 2.90 -24.44
N MET A 283 -1.64 3.06 -23.13
CA MET A 283 -0.85 4.09 -22.49
C MET A 283 0.28 3.44 -21.70
N ALA A 284 1.49 3.55 -22.20
CA ALA A 284 2.70 3.13 -21.49
C ALA A 284 3.30 4.30 -20.71
N ILE A 285 3.83 4.05 -19.53
CA ILE A 285 4.53 5.04 -18.71
C ILE A 285 6.01 4.68 -18.55
N SER A 286 6.84 5.69 -18.30
CA SER A 286 8.28 5.55 -18.04
C SER A 286 8.77 6.65 -17.09
N PRO A 287 9.62 6.33 -16.11
CA PRO A 287 10.30 7.36 -15.30
C PRO A 287 11.50 7.98 -16.02
N VAL A 288 11.88 7.46 -17.19
CA VAL A 288 13.14 7.78 -17.87
C VAL A 288 12.94 8.71 -19.05
N SER A 289 12.12 8.30 -20.04
CA SER A 289 11.92 9.05 -21.30
C SER A 289 10.71 8.54 -22.09
N THR A 290 10.27 9.31 -23.09
CA THR A 290 9.27 8.87 -24.08
C THR A 290 9.73 7.63 -24.85
N ALA A 291 11.02 7.54 -25.20
CA ALA A 291 11.59 6.34 -25.83
C ALA A 291 11.55 5.12 -24.89
N GLY A 292 11.68 5.33 -23.57
CA GLY A 292 11.48 4.31 -22.55
C GLY A 292 10.03 3.82 -22.55
N ALA A 293 9.05 4.74 -22.56
CA ALA A 293 7.64 4.40 -22.62
C ALA A 293 7.28 3.59 -23.89
N ILE A 294 7.78 4.00 -25.04
CA ILE A 294 7.60 3.23 -26.30
C ILE A 294 8.19 1.82 -26.16
N LYS A 295 9.38 1.69 -25.58
CA LYS A 295 10.04 0.40 -25.37
C LYS A 295 9.25 -0.49 -24.41
N ASN A 296 8.71 0.08 -23.35
CA ASN A 296 7.83 -0.62 -22.40
C ASN A 296 6.58 -1.16 -23.11
N MET A 297 5.91 -0.32 -23.92
CA MET A 297 4.74 -0.71 -24.71
C MET A 297 5.06 -1.87 -25.67
N GLN A 298 6.15 -1.76 -26.42
CA GLN A 298 6.56 -2.78 -27.39
C GLN A 298 6.90 -4.12 -26.73
N ALA A 299 7.48 -4.09 -25.54
CA ALA A 299 7.88 -5.29 -24.83
C ALA A 299 6.69 -5.99 -24.15
N GLU A 300 5.80 -5.21 -23.54
CA GLU A 300 4.72 -5.77 -22.70
C GLU A 300 3.41 -6.00 -23.46
N THR A 301 3.16 -5.20 -24.50
CA THR A 301 1.93 -5.28 -25.31
C THR A 301 2.23 -5.21 -26.83
N PRO A 302 2.96 -6.20 -27.40
CA PRO A 302 3.38 -6.14 -28.80
C PRO A 302 2.23 -6.23 -29.82
N GLY A 303 1.07 -6.77 -29.43
CA GLY A 303 -0.15 -6.91 -30.21
C GLY A 303 -1.31 -6.11 -29.66
N TRP A 304 -2.48 -6.18 -30.30
CA TRP A 304 -3.71 -5.49 -29.94
C TRP A 304 -4.80 -6.41 -29.36
N ASP A 305 -4.41 -7.62 -28.93
CA ASP A 305 -5.32 -8.59 -28.35
C ASP A 305 -5.57 -8.26 -26.86
N PHE A 306 -6.62 -7.52 -26.61
CA PHE A 306 -7.04 -7.11 -25.25
C PHE A 306 -7.29 -8.30 -24.34
N ASP A 307 -7.98 -9.32 -24.85
CA ASP A 307 -8.38 -10.48 -24.04
C ASP A 307 -7.16 -11.33 -23.64
N ALA A 308 -6.15 -11.43 -24.54
CA ALA A 308 -4.89 -12.11 -24.21
C ALA A 308 -4.08 -11.33 -23.14
N ILE A 309 -4.10 -10.00 -23.18
CA ILE A 309 -3.43 -9.16 -22.17
C ILE A 309 -4.15 -9.29 -20.82
N HIS A 310 -5.48 -9.23 -20.82
CA HIS A 310 -6.28 -9.44 -19.62
C HIS A 310 -6.02 -10.81 -19.00
N GLN A 311 -6.07 -11.89 -19.79
CA GLN A 311 -5.80 -13.24 -19.28
C GLN A 311 -4.40 -13.36 -18.68
N ALA A 312 -3.38 -12.76 -19.29
CA ALA A 312 -2.04 -12.75 -18.72
C ALA A 312 -1.97 -12.01 -17.37
N GLY A 313 -2.78 -10.95 -17.19
CA GLY A 313 -2.95 -10.25 -15.92
C GLY A 313 -3.60 -11.15 -14.86
N VAL A 314 -4.68 -11.85 -15.19
CA VAL A 314 -5.35 -12.83 -14.32
C VAL A 314 -4.39 -13.96 -13.92
N ASP A 315 -3.64 -14.51 -14.86
CA ASP A 315 -2.65 -15.56 -14.60
C ASP A 315 -1.54 -15.07 -13.64
N SER A 316 -1.13 -13.82 -13.79
CA SER A 316 -0.17 -13.16 -12.91
C SER A 316 -0.71 -13.06 -11.47
N TRP A 317 -1.97 -12.65 -11.29
CA TRP A 317 -2.62 -12.64 -9.98
C TRP A 317 -2.77 -14.03 -9.39
N ASN A 318 -3.27 -15.00 -10.15
CA ASN A 318 -3.39 -16.37 -9.68
C ASN A 318 -2.07 -16.95 -9.19
N LYS A 319 -0.96 -16.67 -9.88
CA LYS A 319 0.39 -17.07 -9.43
C LYS A 319 0.72 -16.53 -8.04
N GLU A 320 0.39 -15.28 -7.75
CA GLU A 320 0.65 -14.68 -6.44
C GLU A 320 -0.34 -15.19 -5.37
N LEU A 321 -1.63 -15.30 -5.69
CA LEU A 321 -2.66 -15.77 -4.77
C LEU A 321 -2.44 -17.23 -4.34
N HIS A 322 -1.95 -18.08 -5.25
CA HIS A 322 -1.61 -19.46 -4.93
C HIS A 322 -0.44 -19.66 -3.96
N LYS A 323 0.26 -18.57 -3.58
CA LYS A 323 1.23 -18.63 -2.48
C LYS A 323 0.57 -18.99 -1.15
N VAL A 324 -0.72 -18.69 -0.98
CA VAL A 324 -1.49 -19.13 0.19
C VAL A 324 -2.83 -19.70 -0.26
N GLN A 325 -3.11 -20.95 0.11
CA GLN A 325 -4.39 -21.59 -0.15
C GLN A 325 -5.13 -21.75 1.17
N VAL A 326 -6.37 -21.25 1.25
CA VAL A 326 -7.15 -21.26 2.50
C VAL A 326 -8.46 -22.02 2.39
N LYS A 327 -8.86 -22.64 3.53
CA LYS A 327 -10.22 -23.07 3.81
C LYS A 327 -10.78 -22.24 4.96
N THR A 328 -11.98 -21.75 4.79
CA THR A 328 -12.68 -20.90 5.76
C THR A 328 -14.07 -21.44 6.05
N ILE A 329 -14.62 -21.07 7.21
CA ILE A 329 -15.99 -21.43 7.59
C ILE A 329 -17.01 -20.67 6.74
N GLN A 330 -16.74 -19.39 6.47
CA GLN A 330 -17.62 -18.52 5.70
C GLN A 330 -16.94 -18.19 4.37
N GLU A 331 -17.72 -18.07 3.30
CA GLU A 331 -17.24 -17.63 1.99
C GLU A 331 -16.72 -16.20 2.05
N SER A 332 -17.39 -15.33 2.82
CA SER A 332 -16.93 -13.95 3.05
C SER A 332 -15.52 -13.85 3.65
N ASP A 333 -15.13 -14.82 4.51
CA ASP A 333 -13.76 -14.88 5.05
C ASP A 333 -12.74 -15.20 3.95
N LYS A 334 -13.14 -16.04 2.98
CA LYS A 334 -12.31 -16.38 1.82
C LYS A 334 -12.15 -15.17 0.89
N VAL A 335 -13.24 -14.46 0.62
CA VAL A 335 -13.22 -13.21 -0.16
C VAL A 335 -12.32 -12.18 0.52
N ASN A 336 -12.52 -11.90 1.80
CA ASN A 336 -11.67 -10.96 2.54
C ASN A 336 -10.20 -11.38 2.54
N PHE A 337 -9.90 -12.69 2.64
CA PHE A 337 -8.53 -13.19 2.66
C PHE A 337 -7.82 -12.94 1.32
N TYR A 338 -8.44 -13.30 0.20
CA TYR A 338 -7.82 -13.10 -1.12
C TYR A 338 -7.81 -11.63 -1.55
N THR A 339 -8.81 -10.84 -1.15
CA THR A 339 -8.79 -9.39 -1.36
C THR A 339 -7.68 -8.72 -0.53
N ALA A 340 -7.47 -9.15 0.72
CA ALA A 340 -6.33 -8.67 1.51
C ALA A 340 -4.98 -9.06 0.90
N MET A 341 -4.84 -10.26 0.29
CA MET A 341 -3.64 -10.61 -0.49
C MET A 341 -3.48 -9.71 -1.73
N TYR A 342 -4.57 -9.40 -2.41
CA TYR A 342 -4.59 -8.48 -3.55
C TYR A 342 -4.10 -7.09 -3.11
N HIS A 343 -4.70 -6.48 -2.10
CA HIS A 343 -4.29 -5.17 -1.58
C HIS A 343 -2.83 -5.16 -1.12
N ALA A 344 -2.38 -6.19 -0.38
CA ALA A 344 -1.00 -6.31 0.08
C ALA A 344 0.03 -6.41 -1.06
N PHE A 345 -0.37 -6.83 -2.25
CA PHE A 345 0.51 -6.99 -3.41
C PHE A 345 0.33 -5.90 -4.48
N LEU A 346 -0.40 -4.81 -4.16
CA LEU A 346 -0.47 -3.62 -5.01
C LEU A 346 0.81 -2.78 -4.94
N GLY A 347 1.53 -2.82 -3.84
CA GLY A 347 2.76 -2.03 -3.66
C GLY A 347 3.73 -2.60 -2.63
N PRO A 348 4.94 -2.01 -2.52
CA PRO A 348 5.58 -0.96 -3.35
C PRO A 348 5.64 -1.31 -4.84
N THR A 349 5.56 -0.29 -5.71
CA THR A 349 5.42 -0.51 -7.16
C THR A 349 6.77 -0.55 -7.88
N VAL A 350 6.85 -1.31 -8.96
CA VAL A 350 8.01 -1.31 -9.86
C VAL A 350 8.26 0.11 -10.38
N TYR A 351 9.51 0.57 -10.34
CA TYR A 351 9.90 1.90 -10.80
C TYR A 351 11.13 1.82 -11.69
N GLY A 352 10.90 1.60 -12.97
CA GLY A 352 11.92 1.49 -14.00
C GLY A 352 11.38 0.92 -15.30
N ASP A 353 12.08 1.15 -16.37
CA ASP A 353 11.79 0.63 -17.71
C ASP A 353 12.11 -0.88 -17.81
N VAL A 354 11.60 -1.55 -18.84
CA VAL A 354 11.86 -2.98 -19.08
C VAL A 354 13.34 -3.31 -19.26
N ASP A 355 14.19 -2.32 -19.57
CA ASP A 355 15.64 -2.48 -19.65
C ASP A 355 16.37 -2.23 -18.33
N GLY A 356 15.64 -2.03 -17.22
CA GLY A 356 16.16 -1.82 -15.89
C GLY A 356 16.64 -0.40 -15.60
N ARG A 357 16.46 0.56 -16.52
CA ARG A 357 16.78 1.97 -16.23
C ARG A 357 15.70 2.61 -15.37
N TYR A 358 16.11 3.46 -14.44
CA TYR A 358 15.22 4.23 -13.56
C TYR A 358 15.80 5.59 -13.22
N ARG A 359 15.00 6.51 -12.72
CA ARG A 359 15.45 7.82 -12.22
C ARG A 359 15.73 7.71 -10.72
N GLY A 360 16.94 8.12 -10.31
CA GLY A 360 17.34 8.16 -8.90
C GLY A 360 16.93 9.46 -8.19
N LEU A 361 17.12 9.52 -6.87
CA LEU A 361 16.85 10.71 -6.07
C LEU A 361 17.75 11.91 -6.45
N ASP A 362 18.90 11.64 -7.03
CA ASP A 362 19.82 12.64 -7.63
C ASP A 362 19.35 13.16 -9.00
N MET A 363 18.14 12.75 -9.44
CA MET A 363 17.54 13.05 -10.74
C MET A 363 18.30 12.47 -11.95
N ASN A 364 19.38 11.72 -11.75
CA ASN A 364 20.08 11.02 -12.81
C ASN A 364 19.38 9.71 -13.21
N ILE A 365 19.72 9.21 -14.38
CA ILE A 365 19.26 7.90 -14.83
C ILE A 365 20.28 6.86 -14.43
N HIS A 366 19.82 5.87 -13.67
CA HIS A 366 20.60 4.73 -13.18
C HIS A 366 20.17 3.44 -13.86
N GLN A 367 20.99 2.40 -13.69
CA GLN A 367 20.73 1.04 -14.12
C GLN A 367 20.57 0.14 -12.87
N ALA A 368 19.45 -0.54 -12.74
CA ALA A 368 19.25 -1.54 -11.69
C ALA A 368 19.99 -2.84 -12.08
N GLU A 369 21.17 -3.05 -11.52
CA GLU A 369 21.99 -4.22 -11.79
C GLU A 369 21.68 -5.36 -10.83
N GLY A 370 21.03 -6.40 -11.33
CA GLY A 370 20.70 -7.60 -10.54
C GLY A 370 19.63 -7.41 -9.49
N PHE A 371 18.73 -6.44 -9.68
CA PHE A 371 17.51 -6.24 -8.90
C PHE A 371 16.45 -5.50 -9.71
N THR A 372 15.21 -5.59 -9.28
CA THR A 372 14.11 -4.73 -9.75
C THR A 372 14.02 -3.52 -8.82
N ASN A 373 14.03 -2.31 -9.38
CA ASN A 373 13.88 -1.10 -8.58
C ASN A 373 12.39 -0.82 -8.28
N TYR A 374 12.11 -0.46 -7.02
CA TYR A 374 10.78 -0.15 -6.50
C TYR A 374 10.69 1.28 -6.00
N THR A 375 9.46 1.80 -5.92
CA THR A 375 9.14 3.12 -5.36
C THR A 375 7.89 3.06 -4.51
N SER A 376 7.58 4.19 -3.86
CA SER A 376 6.41 4.35 -2.99
C SER A 376 6.54 3.50 -1.74
N PHE A 377 7.47 3.93 -0.88
CA PHE A 377 7.73 3.31 0.40
C PHE A 377 7.08 4.11 1.53
N SER A 378 5.89 3.69 1.95
CA SER A 378 5.17 4.20 3.13
C SER A 378 5.64 3.44 4.37
N LEU A 379 6.85 3.77 4.86
CA LEU A 379 7.56 2.88 5.78
C LEU A 379 7.06 2.94 7.22
N TRP A 380 6.47 4.07 7.66
CA TRP A 380 5.84 4.16 8.97
C TRP A 380 4.71 3.14 9.16
N ASP A 381 4.02 2.82 8.07
CA ASP A 381 2.92 1.85 8.04
C ASP A 381 3.45 0.44 7.79
N THR A 382 4.13 0.24 6.66
CA THR A 382 4.38 -1.06 6.05
C THR A 382 5.47 -1.88 6.74
N TYR A 383 6.34 -1.27 7.58
CA TYR A 383 7.35 -2.01 8.33
C TYR A 383 6.73 -3.01 9.31
N ARG A 384 5.49 -2.73 9.80
CA ARG A 384 4.84 -3.45 10.91
C ARG A 384 4.40 -4.85 10.53
N ALA A 385 3.75 -5.02 9.37
CA ALA A 385 3.29 -6.32 8.91
C ALA A 385 3.58 -6.59 7.42
N LEU A 386 3.48 -5.60 6.53
CA LEU A 386 3.59 -5.84 5.09
C LEU A 386 4.98 -6.35 4.70
N HIS A 387 6.07 -5.67 5.09
CA HIS A 387 7.43 -6.15 4.82
C HIS A 387 7.77 -7.47 5.55
N PRO A 388 7.34 -7.71 6.81
CA PRO A 388 7.38 -9.03 7.42
C PRO A 388 6.64 -10.12 6.65
N LEU A 389 5.47 -9.81 6.06
CA LEU A 389 4.74 -10.72 5.18
C LEU A 389 5.57 -11.06 3.93
N PHE A 390 6.23 -10.06 3.35
CA PHE A 390 7.12 -10.26 2.20
C PHE A 390 8.34 -11.12 2.55
N ASN A 391 8.86 -11.06 3.76
CA ASN A 391 9.91 -11.99 4.20
C ASN A 391 9.45 -13.46 4.21
N VAL A 392 8.14 -13.71 4.32
CA VAL A 392 7.56 -15.07 4.26
C VAL A 392 7.15 -15.45 2.84
N LEU A 393 6.37 -14.60 2.15
CA LEU A 393 5.72 -14.93 0.89
C LEU A 393 6.45 -14.42 -0.36
N GLN A 394 7.26 -13.35 -0.23
CA GLN A 394 7.91 -12.63 -1.34
C GLN A 394 9.40 -12.33 -1.06
N PRO A 395 10.20 -13.28 -0.49
CA PRO A 395 11.55 -12.95 -0.03
C PRO A 395 12.47 -12.44 -1.15
N ALA A 396 12.32 -12.95 -2.38
CA ALA A 396 13.10 -12.44 -3.51
C ALA A 396 12.78 -10.99 -3.83
N ARG A 397 11.50 -10.64 -3.83
CA ARG A 397 11.00 -9.28 -4.09
C ARG A 397 11.36 -8.31 -2.97
N ASN A 398 11.22 -8.74 -1.70
CA ASN A 398 11.61 -7.91 -0.56
C ASN A 398 13.12 -7.61 -0.54
N ARG A 399 13.95 -8.53 -1.00
CA ARG A 399 15.38 -8.29 -1.21
C ARG A 399 15.65 -7.17 -2.22
N ASP A 400 14.89 -7.14 -3.31
CA ASP A 400 14.99 -6.09 -4.31
C ASP A 400 14.47 -4.74 -3.79
N MET A 401 13.43 -4.74 -2.94
CA MET A 401 12.96 -3.55 -2.23
C MET A 401 14.03 -3.00 -1.28
N VAL A 402 14.71 -3.85 -0.52
CA VAL A 402 15.85 -3.43 0.32
C VAL A 402 16.98 -2.83 -0.52
N LYS A 403 17.32 -3.43 -1.66
CA LYS A 403 18.31 -2.84 -2.60
C LYS A 403 17.85 -1.47 -3.12
N SER A 404 16.55 -1.29 -3.39
CA SER A 404 15.99 0.00 -3.77
C SER A 404 16.14 1.05 -2.66
N MET A 405 15.92 0.68 -1.40
CA MET A 405 16.13 1.57 -0.24
C MET A 405 17.60 1.96 -0.09
N LEU A 406 18.53 1.03 -0.30
CA LEU A 406 19.98 1.31 -0.28
C LEU A 406 20.38 2.21 -1.47
N ALA A 407 19.83 1.98 -2.66
CA ALA A 407 20.05 2.86 -3.81
C ALA A 407 19.53 4.29 -3.53
N HIS A 408 18.41 4.45 -2.83
CA HIS A 408 17.92 5.76 -2.38
C HIS A 408 18.92 6.44 -1.44
N TYR A 409 19.46 5.72 -0.45
CA TYR A 409 20.51 6.23 0.43
C TYR A 409 21.71 6.74 -0.34
N ASP A 410 22.21 5.94 -1.29
CA ASP A 410 23.40 6.28 -2.11
C ASP A 410 23.18 7.48 -3.04
N GLN A 411 21.94 7.70 -3.49
CA GLN A 411 21.55 8.73 -4.46
C GLN A 411 20.96 9.98 -3.80
N SER A 412 20.70 9.95 -2.51
CA SER A 412 20.14 11.08 -1.78
C SER A 412 21.21 12.13 -1.47
N VAL A 413 20.84 13.41 -1.56
CA VAL A 413 21.69 14.54 -1.09
C VAL A 413 21.91 14.46 0.42
N HIS A 414 20.90 13.99 1.15
CA HIS A 414 21.01 13.66 2.57
C HIS A 414 21.34 12.17 2.67
N PRO A 415 22.46 11.77 3.29
CA PRO A 415 22.80 10.36 3.41
C PRO A 415 21.87 9.67 4.43
N MET A 416 20.63 9.48 4.03
CA MET A 416 19.58 8.86 4.81
C MET A 416 18.84 7.82 3.98
N LEU A 417 18.47 6.74 4.64
CA LEU A 417 17.50 5.77 4.10
C LEU A 417 16.13 6.44 3.91
N PRO A 418 15.28 5.94 3.01
CA PRO A 418 13.97 6.53 2.80
C PRO A 418 13.11 6.52 4.07
N ILE A 419 12.34 7.58 4.25
CA ILE A 419 11.26 7.70 5.24
C ILE A 419 9.91 7.45 4.55
N TRP A 420 9.62 8.26 3.53
CA TRP A 420 8.47 8.10 2.64
C TRP A 420 8.86 8.50 1.22
N SER A 421 9.55 7.63 0.51
CA SER A 421 10.05 7.97 -0.82
C SER A 421 9.05 7.62 -1.92
N HIS A 422 8.97 8.47 -2.95
CA HIS A 422 8.00 8.38 -4.01
C HIS A 422 8.53 8.98 -5.32
N TYR A 423 8.56 8.20 -6.39
CA TYR A 423 8.94 8.63 -7.74
C TYR A 423 10.22 9.50 -7.78
N ALA A 424 11.33 8.95 -7.29
CA ALA A 424 12.62 9.62 -7.20
C ALA A 424 12.64 10.89 -6.32
N ASN A 425 11.75 10.99 -5.36
CA ASN A 425 11.69 12.04 -4.36
C ASN A 425 11.52 11.45 -2.97
N GLU A 426 12.00 12.16 -1.97
CA GLU A 426 11.70 11.92 -0.57
C GLU A 426 10.81 13.04 -0.06
N ASN A 427 9.68 12.72 0.54
CA ASN A 427 8.73 13.71 1.03
C ASN A 427 8.75 13.89 2.55
N TRP A 428 9.44 13.00 3.29
CA TRP A 428 9.60 13.06 4.75
C TRP A 428 8.28 12.95 5.54
N CYS A 429 7.25 12.35 4.94
CA CYS A 429 5.98 12.12 5.62
C CYS A 429 6.15 11.14 6.78
N MET A 430 5.44 11.39 7.86
CA MET A 430 5.48 10.64 9.11
C MET A 430 6.82 10.74 9.85
N ILE A 431 7.00 9.91 10.86
CA ILE A 431 8.11 9.92 11.82
C ILE A 431 8.87 8.61 11.78
N GLY A 432 9.96 8.52 12.52
CA GLY A 432 10.81 7.33 12.55
C GLY A 432 11.82 7.28 11.40
N TYR A 433 12.62 6.22 11.38
CA TYR A 433 13.50 5.83 10.27
C TYR A 433 13.34 4.34 9.97
N HIS A 434 12.07 3.94 9.77
CA HIS A 434 11.63 2.54 9.75
C HIS A 434 12.17 1.72 8.57
N SER A 435 12.77 2.34 7.56
CA SER A 435 13.59 1.59 6.59
C SER A 435 14.71 0.80 7.28
N ALA A 436 15.26 1.34 8.38
CA ALA A 436 16.26 0.60 9.17
C ALA A 436 15.66 -0.66 9.79
N SER A 437 14.42 -0.60 10.31
CA SER A 437 13.74 -1.79 10.86
C SER A 437 13.33 -2.79 9.77
N VAL A 438 12.90 -2.35 8.58
CA VAL A 438 12.63 -3.24 7.44
C VAL A 438 13.89 -3.98 7.00
N ILE A 439 15.01 -3.26 6.87
CA ILE A 439 16.30 -3.85 6.48
C ILE A 439 16.79 -4.81 7.57
N ALA A 440 16.69 -4.41 8.84
CA ALA A 440 17.07 -5.24 9.97
C ALA A 440 16.26 -6.55 10.02
N ASP A 441 14.94 -6.47 9.83
CA ASP A 441 14.06 -7.64 9.78
C ASP A 441 14.45 -8.60 8.66
N ALA A 442 14.74 -8.07 7.47
CA ALA A 442 15.19 -8.86 6.33
C ALA A 442 16.57 -9.52 6.55
N VAL A 443 17.50 -8.83 7.23
CA VAL A 443 18.84 -9.37 7.57
C VAL A 443 18.74 -10.45 8.66
N VAL A 444 18.00 -10.17 9.72
CA VAL A 444 17.85 -11.11 10.86
C VAL A 444 17.14 -12.40 10.43
N LYS A 445 16.18 -12.30 9.52
CA LYS A 445 15.44 -13.41 8.92
C LYS A 445 16.14 -14.05 7.72
N GLU A 446 17.34 -13.62 7.38
CA GLU A 446 18.16 -14.15 6.29
C GLU A 446 17.54 -13.99 4.87
N THR A 447 16.58 -13.10 4.71
CA THR A 447 16.08 -12.68 3.40
C THR A 447 17.14 -11.90 2.63
N VAL A 448 17.89 -11.05 3.33
CA VAL A 448 19.07 -10.32 2.83
C VAL A 448 20.32 -10.86 3.46
N THR A 449 21.26 -11.32 2.62
CA THR A 449 22.51 -11.98 3.06
C THR A 449 23.78 -11.38 2.42
N ALA A 450 23.61 -10.37 1.57
CA ALA A 450 24.71 -9.66 0.90
C ALA A 450 24.67 -8.17 1.27
N ASP A 451 25.78 -7.48 1.08
CA ASP A 451 25.95 -6.04 1.31
C ASP A 451 25.62 -5.58 2.76
N LEU A 452 25.77 -6.51 3.71
CA LEU A 452 25.34 -6.33 5.10
C LEU A 452 26.07 -5.16 5.79
N ALA A 453 27.34 -4.94 5.48
CA ALA A 453 28.11 -3.83 6.06
C ALA A 453 27.58 -2.48 5.56
N HIS A 454 27.22 -2.37 4.29
CA HIS A 454 26.62 -1.18 3.71
C HIS A 454 25.22 -0.93 4.27
N ALA A 455 24.41 -1.96 4.40
CA ALA A 455 23.08 -1.87 5.01
C ALA A 455 23.14 -1.36 6.47
N LEU A 456 24.10 -1.86 7.26
CA LEU A 456 24.30 -1.40 8.62
C LEU A 456 24.79 0.05 8.66
N ASP A 457 25.76 0.43 7.80
CA ASP A 457 26.27 1.79 7.71
C ASP A 457 25.18 2.80 7.35
N ALA A 458 24.34 2.47 6.37
CA ALA A 458 23.21 3.30 5.96
C ALA A 458 22.19 3.50 7.10
N ALA A 459 21.87 2.45 7.86
CA ALA A 459 20.97 2.51 9.00
C ALA A 459 21.55 3.36 10.14
N VAL A 460 22.81 3.16 10.48
CA VAL A 460 23.53 3.94 11.52
C VAL A 460 23.62 5.41 11.13
N THR A 461 24.01 5.71 9.90
CA THR A 461 24.13 7.08 9.39
C THR A 461 22.75 7.80 9.44
N THR A 462 21.69 7.12 9.04
CA THR A 462 20.34 7.65 9.12
C THR A 462 19.96 7.98 10.56
N ALA A 463 20.16 7.05 11.51
CA ALA A 463 19.85 7.23 12.93
C ALA A 463 20.73 8.26 13.65
N GLN A 464 21.80 8.75 13.01
CA GLN A 464 22.72 9.77 13.53
C GLN A 464 22.63 11.12 12.79
N THR A 465 21.67 11.29 11.87
CA THR A 465 21.47 12.53 11.12
C THR A 465 20.88 13.63 12.01
N ALA A 466 21.72 14.33 12.71
CA ALA A 466 21.37 15.22 13.82
C ALA A 466 20.46 16.41 13.46
N TYR A 467 20.42 16.81 12.20
CA TYR A 467 19.59 17.93 11.72
C TYR A 467 18.18 17.47 11.27
N PHE A 468 17.90 16.18 11.29
CA PHE A 468 16.59 15.65 10.92
C PHE A 468 15.71 15.47 12.16
N ASP A 469 14.53 16.01 12.15
CA ASP A 469 13.34 15.79 12.98
C ASP A 469 13.58 15.50 14.49
N GLY A 470 14.49 16.23 15.10
CA GLY A 470 14.80 16.11 16.54
C GLY A 470 15.81 15.04 16.90
N ILE A 471 16.38 14.29 15.93
CA ILE A 471 17.39 13.24 16.19
C ILE A 471 18.60 13.79 16.97
N GLY A 472 19.07 15.02 16.66
CA GLY A 472 20.20 15.63 17.39
C GLY A 472 19.91 15.81 18.88
N ALA A 473 18.71 16.27 19.24
CA ALA A 473 18.29 16.39 20.63
C ALA A 473 18.06 15.03 21.29
N TYR A 474 17.51 14.06 20.53
CA TYR A 474 17.33 12.68 20.98
C TYR A 474 18.67 12.02 21.33
N MET A 475 19.72 12.19 20.50
CA MET A 475 21.05 11.68 20.78
C MET A 475 21.70 12.33 22.02
N GLU A 476 21.46 13.65 22.22
CA GLU A 476 22.04 14.39 23.36
C GLU A 476 21.36 14.06 24.68
N LYS A 477 20.00 13.97 24.66
CA LYS A 477 19.18 13.94 25.90
C LYS A 477 18.54 12.58 26.18
N GLY A 478 18.56 11.66 25.25
CA GLY A 478 17.82 10.38 25.31
C GLY A 478 16.31 10.54 25.14
N TYR A 479 15.83 11.68 24.63
CA TYR A 479 14.44 11.90 24.23
C TYR A 479 14.35 13.12 23.31
N VAL A 480 13.28 13.22 22.54
CA VAL A 480 12.95 14.42 21.74
C VAL A 480 12.20 15.40 22.65
N PRO A 481 12.70 16.63 22.88
CA PRO A 481 11.95 17.64 23.63
C PRO A 481 10.80 18.21 22.79
N GLU A 482 9.63 18.39 23.41
CA GLU A 482 8.42 18.89 22.74
C GLU A 482 8.56 20.33 22.23
N ASP A 483 9.37 21.16 22.89
CA ASP A 483 9.70 22.53 22.49
C ASP A 483 10.84 22.61 21.44
N VAL A 484 11.38 21.48 21.00
CA VAL A 484 12.33 21.36 19.88
C VAL A 484 11.64 20.77 18.66
N SER A 485 10.89 19.68 18.81
CA SER A 485 10.14 19.05 17.74
C SER A 485 8.85 18.47 18.28
N GLY A 486 7.70 18.82 17.71
CA GLY A 486 6.40 18.29 18.09
C GLY A 486 6.27 16.78 17.88
N ALA A 487 5.17 16.18 18.34
CA ALA A 487 4.99 14.73 18.40
C ALA A 487 6.15 14.00 19.11
N SER A 488 6.72 14.65 20.11
CA SER A 488 8.01 14.30 20.72
C SER A 488 8.02 12.96 21.41
N VAL A 489 6.90 12.54 21.98
CA VAL A 489 6.75 11.22 22.61
C VAL A 489 6.77 10.15 21.54
N SER A 490 5.92 10.26 20.52
CA SER A 490 5.89 9.32 19.40
C SER A 490 7.26 9.15 18.78
N LYS A 491 7.96 10.26 18.46
CA LYS A 491 9.33 10.24 17.94
C LYS A 491 10.32 9.54 18.86
N THR A 492 10.26 9.80 20.15
CA THR A 492 11.15 9.14 21.12
C THR A 492 10.94 7.63 21.15
N LEU A 493 9.68 7.19 21.12
CA LEU A 493 9.33 5.78 21.15
C LEU A 493 9.75 5.06 19.86
N GLU A 494 9.48 5.67 18.72
CA GLU A 494 9.77 5.08 17.42
C GLU A 494 11.26 5.07 17.10
N TYR A 495 11.99 6.11 17.45
CA TYR A 495 13.46 6.11 17.36
C TYR A 495 14.10 5.03 18.26
N ALA A 496 13.56 4.82 19.48
CA ALA A 496 14.04 3.78 20.38
C ALA A 496 13.80 2.37 19.79
N TYR A 497 12.67 2.18 19.11
CA TYR A 497 12.39 0.92 18.42
C TYR A 497 13.31 0.72 17.20
N ASP A 498 13.51 1.73 16.37
CA ASP A 498 14.40 1.65 15.22
C ASP A 498 15.86 1.40 15.66
N ASP A 499 16.30 2.03 16.74
CA ASP A 499 17.61 1.79 17.35
C ASP A 499 17.75 0.33 17.81
N TRP A 500 16.68 -0.24 18.42
CA TRP A 500 16.67 -1.66 18.76
C TRP A 500 16.83 -2.56 17.52
N ALA A 501 16.13 -2.25 16.45
CA ALA A 501 16.22 -3.00 15.19
C ALA A 501 17.63 -2.93 14.60
N ILE A 502 18.29 -1.76 14.63
CA ILE A 502 19.71 -1.60 14.25
C ILE A 502 20.61 -2.45 15.13
N ALA A 503 20.35 -2.50 16.44
CA ALA A 503 21.12 -3.33 17.37
C ALA A 503 21.00 -4.83 17.04
N GLN A 504 19.79 -5.32 16.68
CA GLN A 504 19.56 -6.70 16.24
C GLN A 504 20.33 -7.02 14.96
N MET A 505 20.28 -6.12 13.97
CA MET A 505 21.03 -6.26 12.72
C MET A 505 22.55 -6.29 12.98
N ALA A 506 23.05 -5.39 13.82
CA ALA A 506 24.46 -5.32 14.18
C ALA A 506 24.95 -6.59 14.89
N ASP A 507 24.13 -7.15 15.79
CA ASP A 507 24.42 -8.42 16.46
C ASP A 507 24.48 -9.57 15.46
N LYS A 508 23.49 -9.67 14.56
CA LYS A 508 23.45 -10.69 13.50
C LYS A 508 24.69 -10.65 12.59
N ILE A 509 25.21 -9.46 12.32
CA ILE A 509 26.39 -9.25 11.47
C ILE A 509 27.70 -9.48 12.28
N GLY A 510 27.63 -9.48 13.61
CA GLY A 510 28.78 -9.61 14.51
C GLY A 510 29.47 -8.28 14.85
N ASN A 511 28.84 -7.15 14.66
CA ASN A 511 29.35 -5.84 15.05
C ASN A 511 28.96 -5.48 16.49
N ALA A 512 29.69 -6.04 17.46
CA ALA A 512 29.39 -5.88 18.89
C ALA A 512 29.49 -4.44 19.41
N SER A 513 30.19 -3.53 18.73
CA SER A 513 30.28 -2.10 19.13
C SER A 513 28.99 -1.38 18.85
N ILE A 514 28.51 -1.46 17.62
CA ILE A 514 27.25 -0.84 17.18
C ILE A 514 26.07 -1.50 17.91
N SER A 515 26.08 -2.83 18.06
CA SER A 515 25.02 -3.55 18.77
C SER A 515 24.84 -3.00 20.20
N ARG A 516 25.94 -2.81 20.98
CA ARG A 516 25.84 -2.26 22.34
C ARG A 516 25.41 -0.79 22.37
N GLU A 517 25.90 0.03 21.45
CA GLU A 517 25.55 1.45 21.37
C GLU A 517 24.05 1.61 21.12
N PHE A 518 23.53 0.94 20.11
CA PHE A 518 22.15 1.05 19.71
C PHE A 518 21.19 0.33 20.68
N ALA A 519 21.61 -0.77 21.30
CA ALA A 519 20.86 -1.39 22.39
C ALA A 519 20.68 -0.44 23.60
N ALA A 520 21.71 0.38 23.91
CA ALA A 520 21.57 1.40 24.96
C ALA A 520 20.62 2.53 24.56
N ARG A 521 20.63 2.96 23.29
CA ARG A 521 19.68 3.96 22.76
C ARG A 521 18.24 3.43 22.73
N ALA A 522 18.05 2.16 22.46
CA ALA A 522 16.76 1.48 22.50
C ALA A 522 16.03 1.59 23.85
N GLU A 523 16.74 1.86 24.93
CA GLU A 523 16.16 2.08 26.28
C GLU A 523 15.60 3.51 26.48
N ASN A 524 15.78 4.40 25.53
CA ASN A 524 15.42 5.80 25.62
C ASN A 524 13.91 6.06 25.80
N TYR A 525 13.04 5.12 25.41
CA TYR A 525 11.61 5.19 25.68
C TYR A 525 11.28 5.39 27.18
N LYS A 526 12.15 4.89 28.08
CA LYS A 526 12.00 5.04 29.54
C LYS A 526 12.05 6.50 30.00
N ASN A 527 12.73 7.36 29.24
CA ASN A 527 12.92 8.76 29.60
C ASN A 527 11.63 9.61 29.49
N VAL A 528 10.65 9.16 28.74
CA VAL A 528 9.35 9.83 28.56
C VAL A 528 8.21 9.17 29.33
N TYR A 529 8.48 8.12 30.11
CA TYR A 529 7.49 7.52 30.99
C TYR A 529 7.35 8.29 32.29
N ASP A 530 6.16 8.80 32.58
CA ASP A 530 5.84 9.50 33.82
C ASP A 530 5.17 8.53 34.81
N GLN A 531 5.92 8.09 35.79
CA GLN A 531 5.41 7.17 36.85
C GLN A 531 4.21 7.74 37.63
N GLN A 532 4.05 9.05 37.70
CA GLN A 532 2.97 9.68 38.43
C GLN A 532 1.64 9.56 37.69
N THR A 533 1.68 9.69 36.35
CA THR A 533 0.47 9.57 35.52
C THR A 533 0.25 8.15 35.02
N GLY A 534 1.31 7.33 34.92
CA GLY A 534 1.29 5.98 34.37
C GLY A 534 1.30 5.96 32.84
N PHE A 535 1.63 7.08 32.18
CA PHE A 535 1.65 7.24 30.73
C PHE A 535 3.00 7.76 30.23
N MET A 536 3.28 7.54 28.94
CA MET A 536 4.29 8.30 28.23
C MET A 536 3.81 9.75 28.09
N ARG A 537 4.69 10.71 28.38
CA ARG A 537 4.33 12.12 28.50
C ARG A 537 5.43 13.02 27.89
N PRO A 538 5.09 14.13 27.22
CA PRO A 538 6.08 15.02 26.62
C PRO A 538 6.89 15.77 27.67
N LYS A 539 8.20 15.82 27.43
CA LYS A 539 9.20 16.62 28.18
C LYS A 539 9.69 17.79 27.35
N LEU A 540 10.04 18.87 28.06
CA LEU A 540 10.67 20.05 27.50
C LEU A 540 12.21 19.92 27.53
N LYS A 541 12.89 20.81 26.81
CA LYS A 541 14.35 20.83 26.70
C LYS A 541 15.07 20.96 28.06
N ASP A 542 14.44 21.60 29.03
CA ASP A 542 14.96 21.72 30.40
C ASP A 542 14.73 20.46 31.27
N GLY A 543 14.08 19.43 30.75
CA GLY A 543 13.77 18.17 31.43
C GLY A 543 12.46 18.19 32.22
N SER A 544 11.74 19.31 32.26
CA SER A 544 10.43 19.38 32.93
C SER A 544 9.34 18.72 32.06
N TRP A 545 8.30 18.20 32.72
CA TRP A 545 7.12 17.69 32.04
C TRP A 545 6.26 18.83 31.49
N LYS A 546 5.79 18.67 30.24
CA LYS A 546 4.82 19.60 29.64
C LYS A 546 3.57 19.70 30.54
N GLN A 547 3.13 20.92 30.81
CA GLN A 547 1.96 21.18 31.63
C GLN A 547 0.66 21.01 30.84
N GLY A 548 -0.46 20.77 31.53
CA GLY A 548 -1.78 20.61 30.92
C GLY A 548 -1.93 19.28 30.17
N PHE A 549 -1.22 18.24 30.61
CA PHE A 549 -1.30 16.91 29.99
C PHE A 549 -2.66 16.25 30.26
N ASP A 550 -3.36 15.91 29.18
CA ASP A 550 -4.56 15.06 29.18
C ASP A 550 -4.27 13.78 28.37
N PRO A 551 -4.27 12.59 28.98
CA PRO A 551 -3.92 11.34 28.31
C PRO A 551 -4.92 10.90 27.23
N LEU A 552 -6.10 11.49 27.16
CA LEU A 552 -7.12 11.21 26.15
C LEU A 552 -7.11 12.21 24.98
N ASP A 553 -6.51 13.39 25.16
CA ASP A 553 -6.47 14.42 24.12
C ASP A 553 -5.49 14.02 23.01
N THR A 554 -5.93 14.13 21.77
CA THR A 554 -5.16 13.83 20.57
C THR A 554 -4.38 15.05 20.02
N HIS A 555 -4.57 16.23 20.59
CA HIS A 555 -3.98 17.47 20.09
C HIS A 555 -2.88 18.00 21.02
N GLY A 556 -1.68 18.16 20.45
CA GLY A 556 -0.58 18.83 21.14
C GLY A 556 -0.10 18.14 22.42
N GLN A 557 -0.35 16.84 22.58
CA GLN A 557 0.06 16.07 23.75
C GLN A 557 1.35 15.26 23.54
N GLY A 558 2.09 15.56 22.47
CA GLY A 558 3.36 14.89 22.15
C GLY A 558 3.20 13.63 21.29
N PHE A 559 2.02 13.39 20.76
CA PHE A 559 1.73 12.25 19.91
C PHE A 559 1.38 12.68 18.50
N ILE A 560 1.70 11.84 17.53
CA ILE A 560 1.20 11.92 16.17
C ILE A 560 0.04 10.92 16.05
N GLU A 561 -1.10 11.38 15.51
CA GLU A 561 -2.27 10.54 15.22
C GLU A 561 -2.68 9.60 16.37
N GLY A 562 -2.93 10.14 17.53
CA GLY A 562 -3.35 9.35 18.69
C GLY A 562 -3.21 10.08 20.01
N ASN A 563 -3.35 9.34 21.08
CA ASN A 563 -3.27 9.84 22.45
C ASN A 563 -2.38 8.96 23.33
N ALA A 564 -2.20 9.34 24.59
CA ALA A 564 -1.33 8.60 25.49
C ALA A 564 -1.81 7.16 25.79
N TRP A 565 -3.10 6.88 25.72
CA TRP A 565 -3.63 5.53 25.91
C TRP A 565 -3.21 4.57 24.82
N ASN A 566 -3.15 5.04 23.57
CA ASN A 566 -2.71 4.24 22.42
C ASN A 566 -1.19 4.16 22.39
N TYR A 567 -0.54 5.31 22.36
CA TYR A 567 0.89 5.40 22.08
C TYR A 567 1.80 4.99 23.23
N SER A 568 1.34 5.07 24.51
CA SER A 568 2.15 4.56 25.63
C SER A 568 2.43 3.06 25.53
N LEU A 569 1.68 2.33 24.73
CA LEU A 569 1.86 0.91 24.45
C LEU A 569 2.86 0.62 23.31
N TYR A 570 3.37 1.68 22.64
CA TYR A 570 4.31 1.52 21.55
C TYR A 570 5.75 1.30 22.06
N VAL A 571 5.96 0.13 22.67
CA VAL A 571 7.28 -0.40 23.05
C VAL A 571 7.34 -1.88 22.60
N PRO A 572 7.17 -2.17 21.29
CA PRO A 572 7.03 -3.54 20.79
C PRO A 572 8.29 -4.38 20.98
N HIS A 573 9.45 -3.74 21.10
CA HIS A 573 10.75 -4.39 21.31
C HIS A 573 11.04 -4.80 22.76
N ALA A 574 10.29 -4.24 23.74
CA ALA A 574 10.50 -4.52 25.16
C ALA A 574 9.17 -4.62 25.95
N PRO A 575 8.20 -5.48 25.54
CA PRO A 575 6.90 -5.54 26.18
C PRO A 575 6.97 -5.92 27.67
N GLN A 576 7.85 -6.85 28.03
CA GLN A 576 7.99 -7.26 29.46
C GLN A 576 8.48 -6.12 30.35
N GLU A 577 9.43 -5.30 29.85
CA GLU A 577 9.92 -4.13 30.57
C GLU A 577 8.81 -3.08 30.73
N MET A 578 8.03 -2.82 29.68
CA MET A 578 6.88 -1.93 29.72
C MET A 578 5.84 -2.40 30.74
N ILE A 579 5.51 -3.70 30.75
CA ILE A 579 4.60 -4.30 31.75
C ILE A 579 5.10 -4.02 33.18
N ASN A 580 6.42 -4.24 33.42
CA ASN A 580 7.03 -3.98 34.73
C ASN A 580 6.92 -2.48 35.10
N MET A 581 7.20 -1.58 34.17
CA MET A 581 7.08 -0.11 34.38
C MET A 581 5.64 0.32 34.71
N MET A 582 4.64 -0.30 34.08
CA MET A 582 3.21 -0.02 34.32
C MET A 582 2.65 -0.69 35.58
N GLY A 583 3.49 -1.39 36.35
CA GLY A 583 3.13 -1.96 37.66
C GLY A 583 2.77 -3.44 37.63
N GLY A 584 3.22 -4.17 36.64
CA GLY A 584 3.10 -5.62 36.51
C GLY A 584 1.82 -6.08 35.79
N ASP A 585 1.74 -7.40 35.55
CA ASP A 585 0.74 -8.05 34.69
C ASP A 585 -0.69 -7.61 34.98
N HIS A 586 -1.09 -7.56 36.26
CA HIS A 586 -2.45 -7.21 36.62
C HIS A 586 -2.87 -5.81 36.16
N ARG A 587 -2.05 -4.79 36.46
CA ARG A 587 -2.34 -3.40 36.07
C ARG A 587 -2.27 -3.21 34.57
N PHE A 588 -1.33 -3.88 33.92
CA PHE A 588 -1.19 -3.83 32.48
C PHE A 588 -2.41 -4.44 31.77
N VAL A 589 -2.89 -5.59 32.23
CA VAL A 589 -4.11 -6.22 31.71
C VAL A 589 -5.34 -5.35 31.95
N GLU A 590 -5.47 -4.72 33.13
CA GLU A 590 -6.54 -3.74 33.37
C GLU A 590 -6.51 -2.56 32.43
N HIS A 591 -5.30 -2.07 32.09
CA HIS A 591 -5.13 -1.00 31.11
C HIS A 591 -5.60 -1.44 29.72
N LEU A 592 -5.17 -2.61 29.25
CA LEU A 592 -5.59 -3.16 27.96
C LEU A 592 -7.11 -3.42 27.91
N ASP A 593 -7.69 -4.03 28.95
CA ASP A 593 -9.12 -4.27 29.02
C ASP A 593 -9.93 -2.95 28.98
N SER A 594 -9.41 -1.91 29.64
CA SER A 594 -10.00 -0.57 29.63
C SER A 594 -9.93 0.05 28.24
N LEU A 595 -8.79 -0.06 27.56
CA LEU A 595 -8.60 0.46 26.20
C LEU A 595 -9.68 -0.06 25.23
N PHE A 596 -9.99 -1.37 25.29
CA PHE A 596 -11.01 -1.99 24.42
C PHE A 596 -12.46 -1.74 24.84
N SER A 597 -12.70 -1.22 26.05
CA SER A 597 -14.06 -1.06 26.62
C SER A 597 -14.47 0.38 26.91
N MET A 598 -13.60 1.36 26.68
CA MET A 598 -13.92 2.77 26.90
C MET A 598 -15.09 3.23 26.02
N ASP A 599 -15.96 4.05 26.60
CA ASP A 599 -16.98 4.81 25.90
C ASP A 599 -16.61 6.30 26.00
N LEU A 600 -15.98 6.81 24.95
CA LEU A 600 -15.44 8.17 24.94
C LEU A 600 -16.34 9.13 24.18
N PRO A 601 -16.51 10.38 24.69
CA PRO A 601 -17.15 11.45 23.94
C PRO A 601 -16.43 11.75 22.63
N ASP A 602 -17.17 12.15 21.60
CA ASP A 602 -16.66 12.43 20.24
C ASP A 602 -15.47 13.42 20.21
N ARG A 603 -15.39 14.34 21.16
CA ARG A 603 -14.27 15.30 21.26
C ARG A 603 -12.89 14.66 21.44
N TYR A 604 -12.84 13.39 21.89
CA TYR A 604 -11.58 12.64 22.07
C TYR A 604 -11.21 11.78 20.86
N PHE A 605 -12.13 11.63 19.90
CA PHE A 605 -11.79 11.05 18.64
C PHE A 605 -11.15 12.13 17.78
N ALA A 606 -9.99 11.85 17.24
CA ALA A 606 -9.29 12.81 16.41
C ALA A 606 -10.21 13.25 15.27
N ASN A 607 -10.42 14.53 15.15
CA ASN A 607 -10.99 15.12 13.95
C ASN A 607 -9.90 15.15 12.87
N THR A 608 -9.27 14.01 12.60
CA THR A 608 -8.33 13.87 11.53
C THR A 608 -9.07 13.27 10.35
N GLU A 609 -8.69 13.69 9.19
CA GLU A 609 -9.15 13.12 7.93
C GLU A 609 -8.68 11.66 7.75
N ASP A 610 -7.72 11.23 8.59
CA ASP A 610 -7.08 9.91 8.51
C ASP A 610 -7.72 8.84 9.38
N ILE A 611 -8.48 9.20 10.40
CA ILE A 611 -9.04 8.26 11.38
C ILE A 611 -10.56 8.42 11.47
N SER A 612 -11.29 7.39 11.05
CA SER A 612 -12.73 7.33 11.20
C SER A 612 -13.15 6.59 12.46
N ARG A 613 -14.37 6.85 12.94
CA ARG A 613 -14.94 6.16 14.10
C ARG A 613 -15.16 4.68 13.86
N GLU A 614 -15.36 4.29 12.63
CA GLU A 614 -15.48 2.89 12.19
C GLU A 614 -14.21 2.08 12.46
N GLY A 615 -13.04 2.73 12.47
CA GLY A 615 -11.74 2.12 12.81
C GLY A 615 -11.42 2.00 14.29
N ILE A 616 -12.38 2.29 15.20
CA ILE A 616 -12.14 2.41 16.64
C ILE A 616 -13.03 1.45 17.44
N ILE A 617 -12.42 0.69 18.37
CA ILE A 617 -13.09 -0.15 19.35
C ILE A 617 -12.70 0.34 20.76
N GLY A 618 -13.62 0.98 21.46
CA GLY A 618 -13.30 1.65 22.73
C GLY A 618 -12.37 2.85 22.49
N ASN A 619 -11.12 2.74 22.91
CA ASN A 619 -10.03 3.64 22.54
C ASN A 619 -8.86 2.90 21.82
N TYR A 620 -9.11 1.67 21.40
CA TYR A 620 -8.22 0.94 20.50
C TYR A 620 -8.52 1.40 19.07
N VAL A 621 -7.52 2.00 18.42
CA VAL A 621 -7.65 2.58 17.08
C VAL A 621 -7.05 1.62 16.06
N HIS A 622 -7.88 0.72 15.50
CA HIS A 622 -7.41 -0.24 14.50
C HIS A 622 -7.10 0.41 13.17
N GLY A 623 -7.87 1.43 12.80
CA GLY A 623 -7.66 2.22 11.59
C GLY A 623 -6.39 3.09 11.63
N ASN A 624 -5.51 2.90 12.64
CA ASN A 624 -4.22 3.58 12.71
C ASN A 624 -3.13 2.64 13.28
N GLU A 625 -1.99 2.57 12.65
CA GLU A 625 -0.94 1.57 12.77
C GLU A 625 -0.28 1.45 14.15
N PRO A 626 -0.10 2.50 14.95
CA PRO A 626 0.49 2.36 16.29
C PRO A 626 -0.26 1.38 17.21
N SER A 627 -1.54 1.08 16.91
CA SER A 627 -2.35 0.12 17.66
C SER A 627 -2.20 -1.34 17.20
N HIS A 628 -1.66 -1.61 16.03
CA HIS A 628 -1.72 -2.92 15.37
C HIS A 628 -1.09 -4.07 16.19
N HIS A 629 -0.03 -3.82 16.95
CA HIS A 629 0.62 -4.83 17.80
C HIS A 629 -0.07 -4.99 19.17
N VAL A 630 -0.90 -4.02 19.60
CA VAL A 630 -1.38 -3.89 20.99
C VAL A 630 -2.21 -5.09 21.44
N VAL A 631 -3.06 -5.62 20.55
CA VAL A 631 -3.92 -6.79 20.90
C VAL A 631 -3.09 -8.04 21.22
N TYR A 632 -1.85 -8.13 20.72
CA TYR A 632 -0.94 -9.24 21.00
C TYR A 632 -0.14 -9.09 22.29
N LEU A 633 -0.15 -7.91 22.92
CA LEU A 633 0.63 -7.67 24.15
C LEU A 633 0.15 -8.50 25.35
N TYR A 634 -1.07 -9.01 25.34
CA TYR A 634 -1.52 -9.99 26.32
C TYR A 634 -0.62 -11.24 26.39
N ASN A 635 0.09 -11.58 25.30
CA ASN A 635 0.96 -12.75 25.24
C ASN A 635 2.18 -12.68 26.18
N TRP A 636 2.54 -11.49 26.64
CA TRP A 636 3.63 -11.31 27.62
C TRP A 636 3.12 -11.35 29.08
N THR A 637 1.80 -11.50 29.29
CA THR A 637 1.19 -11.59 30.60
C THR A 637 0.73 -13.04 30.93
N ASP A 638 0.26 -13.27 32.14
CA ASP A 638 -0.37 -14.54 32.55
C ASP A 638 -1.79 -14.74 31.93
N GLN A 639 -2.28 -13.80 31.13
CA GLN A 639 -3.62 -13.79 30.52
C GLN A 639 -3.60 -13.76 28.98
N ALA A 640 -2.65 -14.45 28.35
CA ALA A 640 -2.52 -14.54 26.90
C ALA A 640 -3.84 -14.93 26.17
N TRP A 641 -4.70 -15.70 26.83
CA TRP A 641 -6.01 -16.11 26.29
C TRP A 641 -6.93 -14.91 25.96
N LYS A 642 -6.72 -13.73 26.53
CA LYS A 642 -7.52 -12.52 26.25
C LYS A 642 -7.27 -11.94 24.87
N SER A 643 -6.12 -12.20 24.27
CA SER A 643 -5.87 -11.79 22.88
C SER A 643 -6.85 -12.47 21.92
N HIS A 644 -7.29 -13.68 22.20
CA HIS A 644 -8.05 -14.52 21.28
C HIS A 644 -9.40 -13.91 20.89
N ASP A 645 -10.20 -13.50 21.89
CA ASP A 645 -11.51 -12.89 21.62
C ASP A 645 -11.37 -11.46 21.06
N LYS A 646 -10.33 -10.73 21.44
CA LYS A 646 -10.07 -9.39 20.91
C LYS A 646 -9.67 -9.44 19.43
N ILE A 647 -8.76 -10.36 19.05
CA ILE A 647 -8.37 -10.56 17.66
C ILE A 647 -9.59 -10.94 16.81
N ARG A 648 -10.41 -11.88 17.29
CA ARG A 648 -11.63 -12.30 16.58
C ARG A 648 -12.66 -11.18 16.46
N MET A 649 -12.77 -10.33 17.49
CA MET A 649 -13.62 -9.14 17.46
C MET A 649 -13.14 -8.14 16.40
N ILE A 650 -11.83 -7.85 16.34
CA ILE A 650 -11.26 -6.95 15.35
C ILE A 650 -11.47 -7.49 13.93
N LEU A 651 -11.13 -8.77 13.70
CA LEU A 651 -11.31 -9.42 12.40
C LEU A 651 -12.77 -9.36 11.90
N ARG A 652 -13.76 -9.43 12.80
CA ARG A 652 -15.19 -9.35 12.44
C ARG A 652 -15.74 -7.95 12.32
N ALA A 653 -15.20 -6.99 13.08
CA ALA A 653 -15.70 -5.63 13.09
C ALA A 653 -15.07 -4.76 11.98
N MET A 654 -13.78 -4.99 11.65
CA MET A 654 -12.98 -4.11 10.83
C MET A 654 -12.76 -4.61 9.39
N TYR A 655 -13.18 -5.84 9.08
CA TYR A 655 -12.96 -6.47 7.76
C TYR A 655 -14.23 -7.16 7.27
N GLN A 656 -14.88 -6.55 6.29
CA GLN A 656 -16.14 -7.01 5.69
C GLN A 656 -16.06 -6.96 4.15
N THR A 657 -17.04 -7.56 3.47
CA THR A 657 -17.07 -7.67 2.00
C THR A 657 -17.78 -6.52 1.29
N GLY A 658 -18.15 -5.45 1.97
CA GLY A 658 -18.78 -4.27 1.34
C GLY A 658 -17.76 -3.26 0.82
N ALA A 659 -18.19 -2.33 0.00
CA ALA A 659 -17.35 -1.21 -0.42
C ALA A 659 -16.80 -0.40 0.78
N ASP A 660 -17.53 -0.36 1.90
CA ASP A 660 -17.12 0.19 3.19
C ASP A 660 -16.48 -0.86 4.12
N GLY A 661 -15.99 -1.96 3.59
CA GLY A 661 -15.57 -3.15 4.34
C GLY A 661 -14.24 -3.02 5.10
N LEU A 662 -13.53 -1.91 5.01
CA LEU A 662 -12.31 -1.63 5.77
C LEU A 662 -12.57 -0.57 6.84
N GLY A 663 -12.13 -0.84 8.07
CA GLY A 663 -12.32 0.04 9.23
C GLY A 663 -11.34 1.22 9.29
N GLY A 664 -10.65 1.56 8.22
CA GLY A 664 -9.67 2.65 8.10
C GLY A 664 -8.87 2.53 6.82
N ASN A 665 -7.90 3.41 6.64
CA ASN A 665 -6.98 3.37 5.51
C ASN A 665 -6.30 2.01 5.41
N ASP A 666 -6.24 1.44 4.21
CA ASP A 666 -5.48 0.19 4.00
C ASP A 666 -3.97 0.40 4.14
N ASP A 667 -3.52 1.66 4.04
CA ASP A 667 -2.16 2.14 4.17
C ASP A 667 -1.16 1.26 3.42
N PHE A 668 -1.41 1.26 2.10
CA PHE A 668 -0.57 0.59 1.13
C PHE A 668 -0.39 -0.90 1.39
N GLY A 669 -1.46 -1.57 1.86
CA GLY A 669 -1.48 -2.99 2.17
C GLY A 669 -1.13 -3.36 3.62
N GLN A 670 -0.86 -2.39 4.50
CA GLN A 670 -0.49 -2.68 5.88
C GLN A 670 -1.66 -3.25 6.68
N MET A 671 -2.88 -2.67 6.58
CA MET A 671 -4.07 -3.20 7.25
C MET A 671 -4.44 -4.58 6.71
N SER A 672 -4.32 -4.78 5.40
CA SER A 672 -4.50 -6.08 4.74
C SER A 672 -3.47 -7.11 5.22
N ALA A 673 -2.20 -6.75 5.38
CA ALA A 673 -1.17 -7.64 5.93
C ALA A 673 -1.43 -8.01 7.40
N TRP A 674 -1.95 -7.07 8.20
CA TRP A 674 -2.41 -7.35 9.56
C TRP A 674 -3.52 -8.41 9.57
N TYR A 675 -4.52 -8.24 8.69
CA TYR A 675 -5.60 -9.21 8.53
C TYR A 675 -5.07 -10.60 8.17
N LEU A 676 -4.18 -10.69 7.18
CA LEU A 676 -3.60 -11.95 6.72
C LEU A 676 -2.87 -12.70 7.84
N PHE A 677 -1.99 -12.03 8.55
CA PHE A 677 -1.29 -12.63 9.69
C PHE A 677 -2.25 -13.06 10.79
N SER A 678 -3.19 -12.19 11.15
CA SER A 678 -4.15 -12.47 12.22
C SER A 678 -5.11 -13.60 11.86
N ALA A 679 -5.54 -13.68 10.58
CA ALA A 679 -6.35 -14.79 10.08
C ALA A 679 -5.59 -16.11 10.08
N LEU A 680 -4.27 -16.09 9.88
CA LEU A 680 -3.38 -17.25 10.01
C LEU A 680 -3.08 -17.61 11.47
N GLY A 681 -3.35 -16.71 12.42
CA GLY A 681 -3.18 -16.94 13.86
C GLY A 681 -1.82 -16.60 14.44
N PHE A 682 -1.01 -15.76 13.80
CA PHE A 682 0.25 -15.23 14.33
C PHE A 682 0.55 -13.84 13.78
N TYR A 683 1.39 -13.04 14.47
CA TYR A 683 1.69 -11.66 14.09
C TYR A 683 3.11 -11.23 14.47
N PRO A 684 3.83 -10.47 13.61
CA PRO A 684 5.17 -9.95 13.90
C PRO A 684 5.07 -8.68 14.76
N VAL A 685 5.05 -8.82 16.09
CA VAL A 685 4.88 -7.68 17.02
C VAL A 685 6.04 -6.68 16.92
N ALA A 686 7.27 -7.16 16.73
CA ALA A 686 8.47 -6.35 16.63
C ALA A 686 9.34 -6.82 15.45
N PRO A 687 9.10 -6.32 14.21
CA PRO A 687 9.98 -6.57 13.07
C PRO A 687 11.46 -6.26 13.41
N GLY A 688 12.38 -7.12 13.01
CA GLY A 688 13.74 -7.19 13.57
C GLY A 688 13.90 -8.35 14.56
N SER A 689 12.79 -8.92 15.07
CA SER A 689 12.75 -10.18 15.81
C SER A 689 12.48 -11.35 14.88
N VAL A 690 12.99 -12.53 15.25
CA VAL A 690 12.67 -13.79 14.56
C VAL A 690 11.33 -14.37 15.01
N GLU A 691 10.66 -13.79 16.00
CA GLU A 691 9.46 -14.33 16.65
C GLU A 691 8.16 -13.71 16.12
N TYR A 692 7.12 -14.53 16.07
CA TYR A 692 5.75 -14.13 15.80
C TYR A 692 4.88 -14.52 17.01
N ALA A 693 4.10 -13.57 17.52
CA ALA A 693 3.18 -13.81 18.61
C ALA A 693 1.93 -14.57 18.11
N LEU A 694 1.51 -15.61 18.84
CA LEU A 694 0.34 -16.42 18.49
C LEU A 694 -0.96 -15.69 18.86
N GLY A 695 -1.97 -15.86 18.00
CA GLY A 695 -3.32 -15.32 18.18
C GLY A 695 -4.39 -16.40 18.00
N SER A 696 -5.60 -15.99 17.61
CA SER A 696 -6.72 -16.88 17.30
C SER A 696 -6.99 -16.91 15.80
N PRO A 697 -6.67 -18.00 15.09
CA PRO A 697 -6.83 -18.08 13.65
C PRO A 697 -8.29 -17.97 13.21
N LEU A 698 -8.53 -17.35 12.06
CA LEU A 698 -9.84 -17.29 11.41
C LEU A 698 -10.05 -18.46 10.43
N VAL A 699 -8.98 -18.87 9.77
CA VAL A 699 -9.01 -19.98 8.79
C VAL A 699 -9.22 -21.32 9.46
N GLU A 700 -9.84 -22.30 8.77
CA GLU A 700 -9.82 -23.70 9.17
C GLU A 700 -8.48 -24.36 8.83
N GLU A 701 -7.98 -24.07 7.64
CA GLU A 701 -6.68 -24.54 7.15
C GLU A 701 -6.10 -23.50 6.19
N ALA A 702 -4.81 -23.28 6.29
CA ALA A 702 -4.06 -22.49 5.31
C ALA A 702 -2.76 -23.21 4.96
N THR A 703 -2.42 -23.28 3.67
CA THR A 703 -1.16 -23.82 3.19
C THR A 703 -0.36 -22.71 2.52
N LEU A 704 0.78 -22.35 3.11
CA LEU A 704 1.73 -21.40 2.56
C LEU A 704 2.72 -22.14 1.66
N ASN A 705 2.75 -21.81 0.37
CA ASN A 705 3.70 -22.30 -0.61
C ASN A 705 4.90 -21.38 -0.67
N LEU A 706 5.98 -21.77 0.01
CA LEU A 706 7.16 -20.92 0.19
C LEU A 706 8.07 -20.95 -1.06
N GLU A 707 8.73 -19.82 -1.35
CA GLU A 707 9.64 -19.73 -2.51
C GLU A 707 10.84 -20.70 -2.46
N ASN A 708 11.17 -21.24 -1.28
CA ASN A 708 12.20 -22.28 -1.13
C ASN A 708 11.69 -23.69 -1.49
N GLY A 709 10.47 -23.82 -2.01
CA GLY A 709 9.84 -25.09 -2.44
C GLY A 709 9.24 -25.91 -1.31
N LYS A 710 9.21 -25.40 -0.08
CA LYS A 710 8.56 -26.06 1.06
C LYS A 710 7.15 -25.53 1.26
N THR A 711 6.37 -26.25 2.07
CA THR A 711 5.04 -25.83 2.50
C THR A 711 4.97 -25.71 4.02
N PHE A 712 4.27 -24.69 4.50
CA PHE A 712 3.93 -24.55 5.91
C PHE A 712 2.40 -24.51 6.02
N THR A 713 1.82 -25.42 6.81
CA THR A 713 0.38 -25.52 6.97
C THR A 713 -0.04 -25.03 8.35
N VAL A 714 -1.03 -24.14 8.39
CA VAL A 714 -1.76 -23.79 9.61
C VAL A 714 -3.09 -24.55 9.60
N GLU A 715 -3.42 -25.20 10.70
CA GLU A 715 -4.68 -25.91 10.88
C GLU A 715 -5.36 -25.49 12.18
N ALA A 716 -6.63 -25.11 12.12
CA ALA A 716 -7.43 -24.79 13.29
C ALA A 716 -8.51 -25.86 13.50
N GLN A 717 -8.19 -26.86 14.31
CA GLN A 717 -9.12 -27.97 14.63
C GLN A 717 -10.27 -27.48 15.48
N ASN A 718 -11.49 -27.87 15.10
CA ASN A 718 -12.76 -27.46 15.71
C ASN A 718 -13.05 -25.96 15.55
N GLN A 719 -12.51 -25.31 14.53
CA GLN A 719 -12.80 -23.92 14.20
C GLN A 719 -14.31 -23.73 13.97
N SER A 720 -14.87 -22.69 14.53
CA SER A 720 -16.25 -22.25 14.32
C SER A 720 -16.45 -20.84 14.89
N GLU A 721 -17.56 -20.19 14.57
CA GLU A 721 -17.93 -18.89 15.14
C GLU A 721 -17.96 -18.88 16.70
N LYS A 722 -18.28 -20.03 17.31
CA LYS A 722 -18.33 -20.16 18.78
C LYS A 722 -16.99 -20.55 19.39
N ASN A 723 -16.12 -21.22 18.63
CA ASN A 723 -14.84 -21.73 19.11
C ASN A 723 -13.72 -20.76 18.76
N GLN A 724 -13.71 -19.62 19.43
CA GLN A 724 -12.73 -18.55 19.18
C GLN A 724 -11.50 -18.60 20.09
N TYR A 725 -11.50 -19.45 21.11
CA TYR A 725 -10.37 -19.55 22.04
C TYR A 725 -9.46 -20.72 21.66
N VAL A 726 -8.18 -20.45 21.64
CA VAL A 726 -7.14 -21.49 21.50
C VAL A 726 -6.96 -22.17 22.84
N SER A 727 -7.08 -23.50 22.86
CA SER A 727 -6.87 -24.29 24.08
C SER A 727 -5.50 -24.95 24.13
N LYS A 728 -4.87 -25.14 22.97
CA LYS A 728 -3.56 -25.79 22.79
C LYS A 728 -3.00 -25.45 21.41
N VAL A 729 -1.69 -25.32 21.30
CA VAL A 729 -1.00 -25.15 20.02
C VAL A 729 0.06 -26.24 19.90
N LEU A 730 0.18 -26.81 18.70
CA LEU A 730 1.17 -27.82 18.37
C LEU A 730 2.00 -27.35 17.14
N LEU A 731 3.32 -27.43 17.24
CA LEU A 731 4.21 -27.26 16.10
C LEU A 731 4.80 -28.62 15.72
N ASN A 732 4.49 -29.09 14.52
CA ASN A 732 4.89 -30.41 14.03
C ASN A 732 4.50 -31.59 14.97
N GLY A 733 3.38 -31.42 15.67
CA GLY A 733 2.84 -32.41 16.62
C GLY A 733 3.35 -32.25 18.05
N GLU A 734 4.32 -31.40 18.32
CA GLU A 734 4.83 -31.09 19.65
C GLU A 734 4.12 -29.87 20.24
N GLU A 735 3.71 -29.95 21.51
CA GLU A 735 3.00 -28.85 22.18
C GLU A 735 3.90 -27.66 22.44
N LEU A 736 3.45 -26.46 22.04
CA LEU A 736 4.09 -25.21 22.39
C LEU A 736 3.66 -24.76 23.80
N HIS A 737 4.64 -24.38 24.61
CA HIS A 737 4.44 -23.86 25.97
C HIS A 737 4.61 -22.34 26.06
N GLU A 738 5.04 -21.69 24.97
CA GLU A 738 5.18 -20.25 24.83
C GLU A 738 4.29 -19.75 23.69
N PRO A 739 3.75 -18.50 23.78
CA PRO A 739 2.86 -17.97 22.78
C PRO A 739 3.57 -17.43 21.55
N PHE A 740 4.66 -18.10 21.11
CA PHE A 740 5.49 -17.63 20.01
C PHE A 740 5.93 -18.78 19.08
N ILE A 741 6.07 -18.47 17.79
CA ILE A 741 6.76 -19.30 16.79
C ILE A 741 7.88 -18.46 16.14
N ARG A 742 8.85 -19.12 15.54
CA ARG A 742 9.99 -18.45 14.91
C ARG A 742 9.88 -18.47 13.39
N HIS A 743 10.43 -17.44 12.74
CA HIS A 743 10.51 -17.37 11.28
C HIS A 743 11.15 -18.64 10.68
N ALA A 744 12.20 -19.16 11.28
CA ALA A 744 12.85 -20.39 10.83
C ALA A 744 11.93 -21.61 10.90
N ASP A 745 10.94 -21.65 11.80
CA ASP A 745 9.98 -22.76 11.89
C ASP A 745 9.02 -22.74 10.70
N ILE A 746 8.59 -21.54 10.28
CA ILE A 746 7.78 -21.35 9.07
C ILE A 746 8.60 -21.74 7.84
N MET A 747 9.82 -21.21 7.70
CA MET A 747 10.65 -21.40 6.49
C MET A 747 11.21 -22.82 6.35
N LYS A 748 11.27 -23.60 7.43
CA LYS A 748 11.57 -25.05 7.35
C LYS A 748 10.46 -25.86 6.74
N GLY A 749 9.26 -25.33 6.69
CA GLY A 749 8.04 -26.06 6.39
C GLY A 749 7.56 -26.90 7.58
N GLY A 750 6.36 -27.45 7.46
CA GLY A 750 5.74 -28.26 8.52
C GLY A 750 4.32 -27.80 8.83
N LYS A 751 3.88 -27.99 10.09
CA LYS A 751 2.49 -27.76 10.46
C LYS A 751 2.35 -27.09 11.83
N LEU A 752 1.59 -26.02 11.89
CA LEU A 752 1.13 -25.38 13.10
C LEU A 752 -0.35 -25.73 13.31
N THR A 753 -0.69 -26.36 14.42
CA THR A 753 -2.06 -26.80 14.73
C THR A 753 -2.59 -26.09 15.94
N PHE A 754 -3.72 -25.40 15.80
CA PHE A 754 -4.49 -24.79 16.87
C PHE A 754 -5.66 -25.68 17.25
N ILE A 755 -5.87 -25.97 18.55
CA ILE A 755 -7.04 -26.67 19.03
C ILE A 755 -8.03 -25.65 19.61
N MET A 756 -9.13 -25.43 18.88
CA MET A 756 -10.09 -24.37 19.18
C MET A 756 -11.19 -24.86 20.14
N LYS A 757 -11.67 -23.97 21.01
CA LYS A 757 -12.78 -24.19 21.95
C LYS A 757 -13.64 -22.94 22.14
N GLY A 758 -14.90 -23.15 22.57
CA GLY A 758 -15.86 -22.07 22.87
C GLY A 758 -15.68 -21.40 24.25
N ARG A 759 -14.69 -21.84 25.03
CA ARG A 759 -14.36 -21.26 26.35
C ARG A 759 -12.86 -21.11 26.48
N PRO A 760 -12.39 -20.04 27.15
CA PRO A 760 -10.95 -19.80 27.29
C PRO A 760 -10.27 -20.88 28.14
N ASN A 761 -9.10 -21.31 27.70
CA ASN A 761 -8.14 -22.00 28.56
C ASN A 761 -7.28 -20.93 29.25
N LYS A 762 -7.66 -20.57 30.50
CA LYS A 762 -6.97 -19.52 31.26
C LYS A 762 -5.54 -19.88 31.68
N LYS A 763 -5.13 -21.13 31.44
CA LYS A 763 -3.76 -21.61 31.71
C LYS A 763 -2.93 -21.81 30.46
N ILE A 764 -3.46 -21.43 29.28
CA ILE A 764 -2.66 -21.50 28.06
C ILE A 764 -1.46 -20.56 28.18
N PHE A 765 -0.27 -21.10 27.94
CA PHE A 765 1.00 -20.37 28.03
C PHE A 765 1.27 -19.73 29.41
N SER A 766 0.61 -20.20 30.47
CA SER A 766 0.87 -19.68 31.80
C SER A 766 2.28 -20.04 32.26
N LYS A 767 2.94 -19.12 32.95
CA LYS A 767 4.32 -19.28 33.46
C LYS A 767 4.38 -20.16 34.73
N ASP A 768 3.21 -20.69 35.22
CA ASP A 768 3.07 -21.52 36.41
C ASP A 768 3.17 -23.03 36.13
#